data_2dc1f26ae55baa96c74fa8ee0f80245b
#
_entry.id   2dc1f26ae55baa96c74fa8ee0f80245b
#
_cell.length_a   1.000
_cell.length_b   1.000
_cell.length_c   1.000
_cell.angle_alpha   90.00
_cell.angle_beta   90.00
_cell.angle_gamma   90.00
#
_symmetry.space_group_name_H-M   'P 1'
#
loop_
_entity.id
_entity.type
_entity.pdbx_description
1 polymer ?
#
loop_
_entity_poly.entity_id
_entity_poly.type
_entity_poly.pdbx_seq_one_letter_code
_entity_poly.pdbx_strand_id
1 'polypeptide(L)'
;MARSRSIKLIKWLLQLAALLTIGAAAALAYLWLQQEDWLPEPSKPFAAALGQPQPLPASDYRIDLLAADDLAFRLQKAVIEARPGTLIVLPEGRFEFNDELIINQPNITLAGQGMFKTTLDFTNQASGAQGILGLGDALRIQDLAVVNAPGDGIKTEGINHLLIQRTRVAWENGPSPLNGAYGLYPVQSKNIVIEDSHVSGASDAGIYVGQSSNIVVRRNTVEYNVAGIEIENSIFADVYDNWAAYNTAGILVFDLPNLPVYGGRNTRVFNNVVFDNSTKNFAPEGNIVGIVPSGTGLMVMANDEIEIFGNLVRNHGTASLVVVSYLVTEIPVTDANYEPYPESLWVHHNRFENPDRWYLDGSDFNLLPNLLFDMDPPEIIVDGITKTYHTQAEADAGQSCFAHNTNANQGPIRVGSMNLASGNTNLLGLPSGPALYNEPQYDCQGKSSPEIAIDTWPNAVQTQANNQQLELCKTTMDGINWQAIEADCPNLEDYGLTASLGYTYDLQTPLFSDYMEKQRTIYLPANSSLAYTASGPLKAPIGTIISKTFVNPSSQKAVETRLLIHRQSGWVGLPYLWNNGIAKLHVGGALIPQSINLEGKRIDWHYQVPNQNQCDSCHKQGKQFQPIGLATKWLNHSNQLQQLEDKGWLTELPEDPNQRPLVAAWDDTNNNNLPQRARAYLDINCGHCHNPAGLAHTSGLALKAELPMSTKTGVCKPPVAAGRGAGDLSYAIVPGEAESSILHLRMGSLDPAIKMPELSKGLVHQQGLALIKQWINQMPGTCEQL
;
A
#
# COMPACT_ATOMS: atom_id res chain seq x y z
N MET A 1 46.99 52.44 -1.05
CA MET A 1 47.27 51.29 -0.14
C MET A 1 46.10 50.30 0.03
N ALA A 2 44.85 50.69 -0.12
CA ALA A 2 43.69 49.76 0.04
C ALA A 2 43.57 48.70 -1.06
N ARG A 3 43.86 49.01 -2.34
CA ARG A 3 43.81 48.08 -3.49
C ARG A 3 44.78 46.90 -3.43
N SER A 4 45.96 47.10 -2.81
CA SER A 4 47.00 46.06 -2.66
C SER A 4 46.62 45.00 -1.59
N ARG A 5 45.88 45.38 -0.56
CA ARG A 5 45.41 44.43 0.49
C ARG A 5 44.29 43.54 0.00
N SER A 6 43.37 44.04 -0.81
CA SER A 6 42.26 43.26 -1.38
C SER A 6 42.76 42.18 -2.35
N ILE A 7 43.79 42.46 -3.18
CA ILE A 7 44.38 41.50 -4.11
C ILE A 7 45.13 40.38 -3.37
N LYS A 8 45.79 40.70 -2.25
CA LYS A 8 46.45 39.69 -1.41
C LYS A 8 45.46 38.80 -0.71
N LEU A 9 44.33 39.33 -0.24
CA LEU A 9 43.24 38.57 0.42
C LEU A 9 42.56 37.64 -0.58
N ILE A 10 42.28 38.08 -1.80
CA ILE A 10 41.70 37.27 -2.88
C ILE A 10 42.65 36.13 -3.29
N LYS A 11 43.96 36.40 -3.43
CA LYS A 11 44.97 35.39 -3.70
C LYS A 11 45.04 34.34 -2.57
N TRP A 12 44.97 34.79 -1.31
CA TRP A 12 45.00 33.90 -0.15
C TRP A 12 43.74 33.03 -0.08
N LEU A 13 42.56 33.58 -0.33
CA LEU A 13 41.28 32.83 -0.41
C LEU A 13 41.29 31.83 -1.58
N LEU A 14 41.82 32.19 -2.72
CA LEU A 14 41.99 31.26 -3.87
C LEU A 14 42.97 30.12 -3.56
N GLN A 15 44.08 30.41 -2.85
CA GLN A 15 45.02 29.38 -2.41
C GLN A 15 44.39 28.47 -1.33
N LEU A 16 43.61 29.01 -0.43
CA LEU A 16 42.87 28.20 0.58
C LEU A 16 41.79 27.31 -0.09
N ALA A 17 41.04 27.85 -1.04
CA ALA A 17 40.08 27.09 -1.83
C ALA A 17 40.76 25.97 -2.65
N ALA A 18 41.93 26.27 -3.27
CA ALA A 18 42.72 25.26 -3.99
C ALA A 18 43.29 24.16 -3.07
N LEU A 19 43.72 24.52 -1.86
CA LEU A 19 44.17 23.54 -0.86
C LEU A 19 43.02 22.69 -0.33
N LEU A 20 41.83 23.27 -0.12
CA LEU A 20 40.63 22.52 0.26
C LEU A 20 40.15 21.58 -0.84
N THR A 21 40.20 22.02 -2.11
CA THR A 21 39.86 21.13 -3.25
C THR A 21 40.91 20.01 -3.47
N ILE A 22 42.19 20.27 -3.26
CA ILE A 22 43.24 19.24 -3.30
C ILE A 22 43.09 18.29 -2.11
N GLY A 23 42.79 18.79 -0.94
CA GLY A 23 42.49 17.98 0.25
C GLY A 23 41.27 17.08 0.06
N ALA A 24 40.19 17.63 -0.50
CA ALA A 24 38.97 16.88 -0.82
C ALA A 24 39.26 15.83 -1.93
N ALA A 25 40.01 16.16 -2.96
CA ALA A 25 40.39 15.21 -4.01
C ALA A 25 41.32 14.09 -3.48
N ALA A 26 42.23 14.42 -2.58
CA ALA A 26 43.11 13.43 -1.93
C ALA A 26 42.31 12.52 -0.97
N ALA A 27 41.35 13.07 -0.25
CA ALA A 27 40.41 12.30 0.59
C ALA A 27 39.53 11.37 -0.26
N LEU A 28 38.99 11.85 -1.36
CA LEU A 28 38.22 11.04 -2.32
C LEU A 28 39.08 9.95 -2.98
N ALA A 29 40.32 10.23 -3.34
CA ALA A 29 41.26 9.24 -3.88
C ALA A 29 41.64 8.19 -2.82
N TYR A 30 41.83 8.61 -1.56
CA TYR A 30 42.08 7.72 -0.43
C TYR A 30 40.88 6.82 -0.15
N LEU A 31 39.65 7.38 -0.16
CA LEU A 31 38.41 6.63 -0.03
C LEU A 31 38.22 5.62 -1.18
N TRP A 32 38.57 6.01 -2.40
CA TRP A 32 38.50 5.12 -3.57
C TRP A 32 39.52 3.98 -3.50
N LEU A 33 40.73 4.23 -2.99
CA LEU A 33 41.77 3.21 -2.79
C LEU A 33 41.45 2.22 -1.67
N GLN A 34 40.57 2.58 -0.71
CA GLN A 34 40.11 1.69 0.37
C GLN A 34 38.90 0.82 -0.01
N GLN A 35 38.39 0.93 -1.23
CA GLN A 35 37.28 0.11 -1.70
C GLN A 35 37.60 -1.40 -1.81
N GLU A 36 38.89 -1.79 -1.72
CA GLU A 36 39.33 -3.18 -1.83
C GLU A 36 39.27 -4.00 -0.54
N ASP A 37 38.96 -3.37 0.62
CA ASP A 37 39.02 -4.03 1.94
C ASP A 37 37.69 -4.68 2.39
N TRP A 38 36.67 -4.72 1.52
CA TRP A 38 35.43 -5.41 1.83
C TRP A 38 35.62 -6.92 1.85
N LEU A 39 35.03 -7.55 2.87
CA LEU A 39 35.08 -9.00 3.00
C LEU A 39 34.35 -9.67 1.82
N PRO A 40 34.79 -10.86 1.36
CA PRO A 40 34.15 -11.53 0.25
C PRO A 40 32.70 -11.91 0.57
N GLU A 41 31.87 -11.98 -0.49
CA GLU A 41 30.49 -12.39 -0.39
C GLU A 41 30.37 -13.73 0.35
N PRO A 42 29.53 -13.84 1.38
CA PRO A 42 29.26 -15.11 2.04
C PRO A 42 28.45 -16.05 1.12
N SER A 43 28.48 -17.33 1.38
CA SER A 43 27.67 -18.30 0.63
C SER A 43 26.19 -18.18 0.97
N LYS A 44 25.30 -18.19 -0.02
CA LYS A 44 23.83 -18.25 0.19
C LYS A 44 23.48 -19.62 0.76
N PRO A 45 22.89 -19.69 1.97
CA PRO A 45 22.67 -21.00 2.64
C PRO A 45 21.61 -21.88 1.98
N PHE A 46 20.77 -21.31 1.10
CA PHE A 46 19.63 -22.02 0.47
C PHE A 46 19.57 -21.87 -1.06
N ALA A 47 20.65 -21.40 -1.69
CA ALA A 47 20.69 -21.16 -3.15
C ALA A 47 20.29 -22.37 -4.00
N ALA A 48 20.56 -23.58 -3.53
CA ALA A 48 20.22 -24.81 -4.25
C ALA A 48 18.71 -25.14 -4.30
N ALA A 49 17.91 -24.58 -3.39
CA ALA A 49 16.47 -24.82 -3.31
C ALA A 49 15.63 -23.77 -4.08
N LEU A 50 16.22 -22.62 -4.42
CA LEU A 50 15.52 -21.55 -5.13
C LEU A 50 15.11 -22.01 -6.54
N GLY A 51 13.82 -21.88 -6.84
CA GLY A 51 13.28 -22.15 -8.18
C GLY A 51 12.99 -23.61 -8.50
N GLN A 52 13.16 -24.54 -7.58
CA GLN A 52 12.73 -25.94 -7.79
C GLN A 52 11.24 -26.07 -7.49
N PRO A 53 10.38 -26.36 -8.49
CA PRO A 53 8.95 -26.53 -8.26
C PRO A 53 8.70 -27.70 -7.33
N GLN A 54 7.80 -27.53 -6.39
CA GLN A 54 7.34 -28.58 -5.49
C GLN A 54 5.99 -29.14 -5.98
N PRO A 55 5.59 -30.34 -5.55
CA PRO A 55 4.27 -30.86 -5.87
C PRO A 55 3.17 -29.85 -5.50
N LEU A 56 2.24 -29.63 -6.42
CA LEU A 56 1.09 -28.78 -6.19
C LEU A 56 0.20 -29.34 -5.08
N PRO A 57 -0.44 -28.52 -4.26
CA PRO A 57 -1.36 -28.98 -3.24
C PRO A 57 -2.53 -29.75 -3.87
N ALA A 58 -3.03 -30.77 -3.17
CA ALA A 58 -4.26 -31.44 -3.59
C ALA A 58 -5.43 -30.44 -3.55
N SER A 59 -6.28 -30.49 -4.55
CA SER A 59 -7.46 -29.65 -4.66
C SER A 59 -8.61 -30.43 -5.30
N ASP A 60 -9.83 -30.20 -4.79
CA ASP A 60 -11.05 -30.78 -5.36
C ASP A 60 -11.45 -30.10 -6.69
N TYR A 61 -10.99 -28.85 -6.89
CA TYR A 61 -11.28 -28.05 -8.08
C TYR A 61 -9.97 -27.55 -8.69
N ARG A 62 -9.75 -27.90 -9.95
CA ARG A 62 -8.54 -27.51 -10.68
C ARG A 62 -8.89 -26.89 -12.02
N ILE A 63 -8.26 -25.77 -12.32
CA ILE A 63 -8.35 -25.05 -13.59
C ILE A 63 -6.94 -24.94 -14.16
N ASP A 64 -6.67 -25.61 -15.27
CA ASP A 64 -5.40 -25.49 -16.02
C ASP A 64 -5.60 -24.53 -17.17
N LEU A 65 -4.91 -23.39 -17.14
CA LEU A 65 -4.93 -22.40 -18.20
C LEU A 65 -3.86 -22.74 -19.25
N LEU A 66 -4.24 -22.67 -20.53
CA LEU A 66 -3.30 -22.87 -21.63
C LEU A 66 -2.67 -21.52 -22.04
N ALA A 67 -1.44 -21.56 -22.55
CA ALA A 67 -0.77 -20.38 -23.08
C ALA A 67 -1.52 -19.83 -24.31
N ALA A 68 -1.88 -18.56 -24.28
CA ALA A 68 -2.47 -17.81 -25.39
C ALA A 68 -2.40 -16.30 -25.09
N ASP A 69 -2.59 -15.47 -26.10
CA ASP A 69 -2.51 -14.01 -25.98
C ASP A 69 -3.60 -13.42 -25.06
N ASP A 70 -4.70 -14.14 -24.83
CA ASP A 70 -5.80 -13.75 -23.95
C ASP A 70 -5.68 -14.32 -22.52
N LEU A 71 -4.51 -14.83 -22.11
CA LEU A 71 -4.33 -15.46 -20.81
C LEU A 71 -4.72 -14.52 -19.65
N ALA A 72 -4.38 -13.24 -19.72
CA ALA A 72 -4.73 -12.26 -18.69
C ALA A 72 -6.25 -12.19 -18.47
N PHE A 73 -7.03 -12.10 -19.53
CA PHE A 73 -8.49 -12.10 -19.47
C PHE A 73 -9.03 -13.43 -18.90
N ARG A 74 -8.51 -14.58 -19.37
CA ARG A 74 -8.96 -15.89 -18.89
C ARG A 74 -8.57 -16.14 -17.44
N LEU A 75 -7.41 -15.65 -17.01
CA LEU A 75 -7.03 -15.74 -15.60
C LEU A 75 -7.94 -14.86 -14.74
N GLN A 76 -8.20 -13.61 -15.17
CA GLN A 76 -9.13 -12.72 -14.47
C GLN A 76 -10.52 -13.35 -14.34
N LYS A 77 -11.03 -13.96 -15.41
CA LYS A 77 -12.29 -14.71 -15.38
C LYS A 77 -12.21 -15.92 -14.43
N ALA A 78 -11.13 -16.69 -14.48
CA ALA A 78 -10.96 -17.87 -13.65
C ALA A 78 -10.95 -17.53 -12.14
N VAL A 79 -10.27 -16.46 -11.71
CA VAL A 79 -10.26 -16.05 -10.29
C VAL A 79 -11.61 -15.50 -9.81
N ILE A 80 -12.43 -14.94 -10.72
CA ILE A 80 -13.79 -14.49 -10.41
C ILE A 80 -14.74 -15.67 -10.25
N GLU A 81 -14.67 -16.64 -11.15
CA GLU A 81 -15.56 -17.80 -11.21
C GLU A 81 -15.13 -18.96 -10.30
N ALA A 82 -13.92 -18.90 -9.76
CA ALA A 82 -13.37 -19.94 -8.90
C ALA A 82 -14.24 -20.17 -7.67
N ARG A 83 -14.44 -21.45 -7.33
CA ARG A 83 -15.01 -21.86 -6.04
C ARG A 83 -13.94 -21.84 -4.96
N PRO A 84 -14.29 -21.64 -3.69
CA PRO A 84 -13.33 -21.84 -2.60
C PRO A 84 -12.65 -23.22 -2.70
N GLY A 85 -11.33 -23.27 -2.54
CA GLY A 85 -10.53 -24.46 -2.70
C GLY A 85 -10.02 -24.73 -4.13
N THR A 86 -10.22 -23.81 -5.07
CA THR A 86 -9.74 -23.99 -6.45
C THR A 86 -8.24 -23.77 -6.56
N LEU A 87 -7.56 -24.71 -7.25
CA LEU A 87 -6.20 -24.59 -7.74
C LEU A 87 -6.23 -24.11 -9.20
N ILE A 88 -5.68 -22.91 -9.45
CA ILE A 88 -5.52 -22.36 -10.80
C ILE A 88 -4.05 -22.51 -11.19
N VAL A 89 -3.80 -23.22 -12.29
CA VAL A 89 -2.46 -23.52 -12.78
C VAL A 89 -2.19 -22.76 -14.06
N LEU A 90 -1.13 -21.97 -14.04
CA LEU A 90 -0.67 -21.17 -15.17
C LEU A 90 0.36 -21.97 -16.00
N PRO A 91 0.43 -21.75 -17.31
CA PRO A 91 1.44 -22.35 -18.18
C PRO A 91 2.81 -21.65 -18.02
N GLU A 92 3.87 -22.28 -18.55
CA GLU A 92 5.15 -21.61 -18.79
C GLU A 92 4.97 -20.51 -19.83
N GLY A 93 5.66 -19.38 -19.65
CA GLY A 93 5.66 -18.24 -20.58
C GLY A 93 5.67 -16.90 -19.88
N ARG A 94 5.73 -15.84 -20.67
CA ARG A 94 5.60 -14.45 -20.23
C ARG A 94 4.31 -13.88 -20.81
N PHE A 95 3.44 -13.36 -19.95
CA PHE A 95 2.10 -12.93 -20.29
C PHE A 95 1.88 -11.49 -19.87
N GLU A 96 1.46 -10.64 -20.81
CA GLU A 96 1.23 -9.22 -20.57
C GLU A 96 -0.11 -8.98 -19.89
N PHE A 97 -0.10 -8.11 -18.87
CA PHE A 97 -1.26 -7.65 -18.13
C PHE A 97 -1.42 -6.14 -18.27
N ASN A 98 -2.57 -5.70 -18.73
CA ASN A 98 -2.92 -4.28 -18.87
C ASN A 98 -3.75 -3.77 -17.67
N ASP A 99 -4.12 -4.65 -16.75
CA ASP A 99 -4.94 -4.37 -15.57
C ASP A 99 -4.45 -5.21 -14.39
N GLU A 100 -4.72 -4.78 -13.16
CA GLU A 100 -4.37 -5.55 -11.98
C GLU A 100 -5.18 -6.85 -11.89
N LEU A 101 -4.59 -7.89 -11.32
CA LEU A 101 -5.26 -9.15 -11.02
C LEU A 101 -5.80 -9.13 -9.59
N ILE A 102 -7.13 -9.09 -9.43
CA ILE A 102 -7.76 -9.09 -8.10
C ILE A 102 -8.30 -10.48 -7.75
N ILE A 103 -7.94 -11.02 -6.58
CA ILE A 103 -8.37 -12.32 -6.06
C ILE A 103 -9.19 -12.11 -4.78
N ASN A 104 -10.52 -12.12 -4.89
CA ASN A 104 -11.45 -11.93 -3.76
C ASN A 104 -11.97 -13.25 -3.18
N GLN A 105 -11.95 -14.34 -3.95
CA GLN A 105 -12.46 -15.63 -3.49
C GLN A 105 -11.53 -16.23 -2.45
N PRO A 106 -12.07 -16.77 -1.35
CA PRO A 106 -11.23 -17.39 -0.33
C PRO A 106 -10.72 -18.77 -0.78
N ASN A 107 -9.64 -19.20 -0.15
CA ASN A 107 -9.02 -20.50 -0.34
C ASN A 107 -8.63 -20.80 -1.81
N ILE A 108 -8.07 -19.82 -2.49
CA ILE A 108 -7.55 -19.94 -3.86
C ILE A 108 -6.05 -20.24 -3.81
N THR A 109 -5.62 -21.16 -4.66
CA THR A 109 -4.21 -21.36 -4.96
C THR A 109 -3.94 -20.94 -6.40
N LEU A 110 -3.08 -19.95 -6.59
CA LEU A 110 -2.55 -19.54 -7.88
C LEU A 110 -1.12 -20.09 -8.03
N ALA A 111 -0.88 -20.95 -8.99
CA ALA A 111 0.40 -21.62 -9.17
C ALA A 111 0.89 -21.53 -10.62
N GLY A 112 2.17 -21.20 -10.79
CA GLY A 112 2.89 -21.27 -12.06
C GLY A 112 3.67 -22.59 -12.20
N GLN A 113 4.58 -22.62 -13.18
CA GLN A 113 5.49 -23.73 -13.46
C GLN A 113 6.90 -23.51 -12.85
N GLY A 114 7.09 -22.41 -12.11
CA GLY A 114 8.32 -21.97 -11.47
C GLY A 114 8.51 -20.47 -11.61
N MET A 115 9.16 -19.86 -10.61
CA MET A 115 9.34 -18.38 -10.54
C MET A 115 10.22 -17.80 -11.65
N PHE A 116 10.89 -18.65 -12.45
CA PHE A 116 11.66 -18.23 -13.63
C PHE A 116 11.05 -18.76 -14.93
N LYS A 117 9.89 -19.43 -14.87
CA LYS A 117 9.23 -20.04 -16.02
C LYS A 117 7.87 -19.43 -16.35
N THR A 118 7.09 -19.05 -15.35
CA THR A 118 5.79 -18.40 -15.51
C THR A 118 5.93 -16.95 -15.06
N THR A 119 5.76 -15.98 -15.96
CA THR A 119 5.90 -14.55 -15.67
C THR A 119 4.63 -13.80 -16.04
N LEU A 120 4.07 -13.08 -15.08
CA LEU A 120 3.01 -12.10 -15.26
C LEU A 120 3.67 -10.72 -15.37
N ASP A 121 3.57 -10.10 -16.55
CA ASP A 121 4.25 -8.86 -16.89
C ASP A 121 3.28 -7.68 -16.91
N PHE A 122 3.49 -6.74 -16.01
CA PHE A 122 2.65 -5.55 -15.82
C PHE A 122 3.27 -4.27 -16.41
N THR A 123 4.28 -4.38 -17.26
CA THR A 123 4.96 -3.22 -17.90
C THR A 123 3.98 -2.26 -18.57
N ASN A 124 2.92 -2.77 -19.19
CA ASN A 124 1.92 -1.99 -19.91
C ASN A 124 0.61 -1.78 -19.13
N GLN A 125 0.63 -1.97 -17.80
CA GLN A 125 -0.57 -1.81 -16.97
C GLN A 125 -1.09 -0.38 -17.04
N ALA A 126 -2.37 -0.24 -17.35
CA ALA A 126 -3.07 1.04 -17.48
C ALA A 126 -4.08 1.32 -16.37
N SER A 127 -4.48 0.30 -15.62
CA SER A 127 -5.50 0.39 -14.57
C SER A 127 -5.13 -0.46 -13.35
N GLY A 128 -5.52 0.03 -12.17
CA GLY A 128 -5.01 -0.47 -10.90
C GLY A 128 -3.55 -0.06 -10.67
N ALA A 129 -3.05 -0.21 -9.48
CA ALA A 129 -1.66 0.09 -9.15
C ALA A 129 -0.84 -1.18 -8.89
N GLN A 130 -1.46 -2.23 -8.36
CA GLN A 130 -0.81 -3.48 -7.98
C GLN A 130 -0.73 -4.44 -9.19
N GLY A 131 0.27 -5.32 -9.19
CA GLY A 131 0.26 -6.46 -10.10
C GLY A 131 -0.82 -7.47 -9.69
N ILE A 132 -0.75 -7.98 -8.47
CA ILE A 132 -1.78 -8.84 -7.87
C ILE A 132 -2.29 -8.19 -6.59
N LEU A 133 -3.62 -8.09 -6.45
CA LEU A 133 -4.31 -7.70 -5.22
C LEU A 133 -5.09 -8.90 -4.66
N GLY A 134 -4.67 -9.42 -3.50
CA GLY A 134 -5.34 -10.51 -2.79
C GLY A 134 -6.20 -9.98 -1.64
N LEU A 135 -7.49 -10.34 -1.61
CA LEU A 135 -8.46 -9.94 -0.59
C LEU A 135 -9.22 -11.14 0.01
N GLY A 136 -9.05 -12.34 -0.53
CA GLY A 136 -9.69 -13.56 -0.06
C GLY A 136 -8.86 -14.31 0.97
N ASP A 137 -9.46 -14.75 2.07
CA ASP A 137 -8.80 -15.56 3.10
C ASP A 137 -8.21 -16.86 2.53
N ALA A 138 -7.16 -17.37 3.16
CA ALA A 138 -6.49 -18.63 2.79
C ALA A 138 -5.93 -18.63 1.35
N LEU A 139 -5.30 -17.53 0.96
CA LEU A 139 -4.69 -17.35 -0.36
C LEU A 139 -3.29 -17.98 -0.43
N ARG A 140 -3.03 -18.72 -1.50
CA ARG A 140 -1.68 -19.23 -1.84
C ARG A 140 -1.26 -18.74 -3.20
N ILE A 141 -0.04 -18.18 -3.29
CA ILE A 141 0.61 -17.76 -4.54
C ILE A 141 1.97 -18.43 -4.59
N GLN A 142 2.22 -19.20 -5.64
CA GLN A 142 3.46 -19.97 -5.72
C GLN A 142 3.96 -20.20 -7.15
N ASP A 143 5.28 -20.40 -7.28
CA ASP A 143 5.94 -20.88 -8.50
C ASP A 143 5.71 -19.99 -9.73
N LEU A 144 5.66 -18.66 -9.54
CA LEU A 144 5.48 -17.69 -10.61
C LEU A 144 6.28 -16.40 -10.36
N ALA A 145 6.37 -15.55 -11.39
CA ALA A 145 6.91 -14.21 -11.27
C ALA A 145 5.83 -13.15 -11.56
N VAL A 146 5.94 -12.02 -10.85
CA VAL A 146 5.23 -10.76 -11.11
C VAL A 146 6.30 -9.72 -11.40
N VAL A 147 6.25 -9.06 -12.56
CA VAL A 147 7.30 -8.11 -12.93
C VAL A 147 6.72 -6.77 -13.38
N ASN A 148 7.47 -5.70 -13.07
CA ASN A 148 7.26 -4.33 -13.55
C ASN A 148 5.87 -3.74 -13.21
N ALA A 149 5.26 -4.14 -12.09
CA ALA A 149 4.04 -3.50 -11.62
C ALA A 149 4.26 -2.00 -11.37
N PRO A 150 3.33 -1.11 -11.75
CA PRO A 150 3.51 0.34 -11.56
C PRO A 150 3.54 0.77 -10.09
N GLY A 151 2.79 0.09 -9.23
CA GLY A 151 2.80 0.23 -7.77
C GLY A 151 3.39 -1.01 -7.11
N ASP A 152 2.59 -1.72 -6.27
CA ASP A 152 3.09 -2.89 -5.56
C ASP A 152 3.09 -4.14 -6.45
N GLY A 153 4.04 -5.04 -6.24
CA GLY A 153 4.09 -6.30 -6.98
C GLY A 153 2.92 -7.22 -6.61
N ILE A 154 2.89 -7.69 -5.37
CA ILE A 154 1.80 -8.50 -4.81
C ILE A 154 1.37 -7.87 -3.49
N LYS A 155 0.23 -7.21 -3.49
CA LYS A 155 -0.41 -6.69 -2.29
C LYS A 155 -1.49 -7.67 -1.81
N THR A 156 -1.54 -7.91 -0.49
CA THR A 156 -2.66 -8.61 0.14
C THR A 156 -3.15 -7.83 1.35
N GLU A 157 -4.46 -7.73 1.53
CA GLU A 157 -5.05 -6.89 2.55
C GLU A 157 -6.16 -7.62 3.34
N GLY A 158 -6.04 -7.60 4.67
CA GLY A 158 -7.05 -8.15 5.58
C GLY A 158 -7.21 -9.66 5.53
N ILE A 159 -6.22 -10.40 5.03
CA ILE A 159 -6.28 -11.85 4.82
C ILE A 159 -5.91 -12.60 6.11
N ASN A 160 -6.69 -13.62 6.43
CA ASN A 160 -6.30 -14.65 7.38
C ASN A 160 -5.81 -15.89 6.62
N HIS A 161 -4.59 -16.33 6.90
CA HIS A 161 -3.82 -17.37 6.21
C HIS A 161 -3.38 -16.97 4.80
N LEU A 162 -2.15 -16.53 4.71
CA LEU A 162 -1.45 -16.20 3.47
C LEU A 162 -0.20 -17.08 3.33
N LEU A 163 -0.03 -17.68 2.16
CA LEU A 163 1.23 -18.34 1.78
C LEU A 163 1.71 -17.77 0.44
N ILE A 164 2.88 -17.14 0.45
CA ILE A 164 3.63 -16.76 -0.76
C ILE A 164 4.92 -17.55 -0.74
N GLN A 165 5.11 -18.43 -1.72
CA GLN A 165 6.32 -19.26 -1.75
C GLN A 165 6.86 -19.43 -3.17
N ARG A 166 8.18 -19.51 -3.32
CA ARG A 166 8.86 -19.65 -4.61
C ARG A 166 8.29 -18.70 -5.66
N THR A 167 8.13 -17.43 -5.24
CA THR A 167 7.56 -16.36 -6.06
C THR A 167 8.64 -15.31 -6.29
N ARG A 168 8.77 -14.83 -7.54
CA ARG A 168 9.67 -13.75 -7.88
C ARG A 168 8.87 -12.46 -8.10
N VAL A 169 9.29 -11.37 -7.47
CA VAL A 169 8.82 -10.02 -7.83
C VAL A 169 10.01 -9.16 -8.22
N ALA A 170 9.92 -8.52 -9.37
CA ALA A 170 11.07 -7.74 -9.84
C ALA A 170 10.68 -6.55 -10.72
N TRP A 171 11.42 -5.46 -10.57
CA TRP A 171 11.49 -4.38 -11.54
C TRP A 171 12.78 -4.56 -12.35
N GLU A 172 12.63 -5.02 -13.60
CA GLU A 172 13.75 -5.56 -14.39
C GLU A 172 14.72 -4.49 -14.91
N ASN A 173 14.38 -3.21 -14.80
CA ASN A 173 15.28 -2.09 -15.14
C ASN A 173 16.26 -1.72 -14.01
N GLY A 174 16.26 -2.46 -12.90
CA GLY A 174 17.10 -2.23 -11.73
C GLY A 174 16.55 -1.13 -10.79
N PRO A 175 17.33 -0.74 -9.76
CA PRO A 175 16.94 0.26 -8.77
C PRO A 175 16.54 1.60 -9.40
N SER A 176 15.34 2.08 -9.08
CA SER A 176 14.82 3.36 -9.60
C SER A 176 13.70 3.89 -8.73
N PRO A 177 13.64 5.22 -8.47
CA PRO A 177 12.50 5.84 -7.77
C PRO A 177 11.20 5.73 -8.57
N LEU A 178 11.27 5.34 -9.84
CA LEU A 178 10.10 5.12 -10.70
C LEU A 178 9.51 3.71 -10.57
N ASN A 179 10.17 2.82 -9.86
CA ASN A 179 9.65 1.49 -9.58
C ASN A 179 8.49 1.54 -8.57
N GLY A 180 7.71 0.48 -8.48
CA GLY A 180 6.71 0.34 -7.44
C GLY A 180 7.33 0.24 -6.04
N ALA A 181 6.53 0.54 -5.02
CA ALA A 181 7.02 0.67 -3.65
C ALA A 181 7.39 -0.70 -3.05
N TYR A 182 6.46 -1.64 -3.04
CA TYR A 182 6.62 -2.90 -2.32
C TYR A 182 6.58 -4.11 -3.26
N GLY A 183 7.51 -5.03 -3.05
CA GLY A 183 7.50 -6.29 -3.80
C GLY A 183 6.40 -7.24 -3.32
N LEU A 184 6.54 -7.75 -2.12
CA LEU A 184 5.53 -8.56 -1.42
C LEU A 184 4.98 -7.74 -0.25
N TYR A 185 3.69 -7.42 -0.29
CA TYR A 185 3.06 -6.45 0.59
C TYR A 185 1.79 -7.00 1.28
N PRO A 186 1.89 -7.89 2.26
CA PRO A 186 0.76 -8.18 3.14
C PRO A 186 0.57 -7.07 4.18
N VAL A 187 -0.68 -6.60 4.32
CA VAL A 187 -1.07 -5.56 5.29
C VAL A 187 -2.35 -5.96 6.01
N GLN A 188 -2.44 -5.65 7.32
CA GLN A 188 -3.59 -5.96 8.20
C GLN A 188 -4.05 -7.42 8.12
N SER A 189 -3.08 -8.32 7.95
CA SER A 189 -3.29 -9.75 7.72
C SER A 189 -2.80 -10.58 8.90
N LYS A 190 -3.20 -11.84 8.96
CA LYS A 190 -2.84 -12.76 10.03
C LYS A 190 -2.43 -14.13 9.48
N ASN A 191 -1.53 -14.84 10.20
CA ASN A 191 -1.03 -16.16 9.79
C ASN A 191 -0.37 -16.12 8.41
N ILE A 192 0.71 -15.35 8.30
CA ILE A 192 1.42 -15.05 7.06
C ILE A 192 2.70 -15.90 6.98
N VAL A 193 2.90 -16.56 5.85
CA VAL A 193 4.16 -17.23 5.52
C VAL A 193 4.66 -16.72 4.18
N ILE A 194 5.87 -16.16 4.15
CA ILE A 194 6.59 -15.77 2.94
C ILE A 194 7.92 -16.53 2.93
N GLU A 195 8.09 -17.42 1.97
CA GLU A 195 9.27 -18.27 1.94
C GLU A 195 9.80 -18.58 0.54
N ASP A 196 11.09 -18.90 0.47
CA ASP A 196 11.77 -19.37 -0.75
C ASP A 196 11.56 -18.45 -1.97
N SER A 197 11.33 -17.15 -1.73
CA SER A 197 10.97 -16.18 -2.75
C SER A 197 12.14 -15.21 -3.06
N HIS A 198 12.05 -14.53 -4.21
CA HIS A 198 13.08 -13.58 -4.66
C HIS A 198 12.44 -12.24 -5.00
N VAL A 199 12.95 -11.14 -4.40
CA VAL A 199 12.42 -9.80 -4.65
C VAL A 199 13.54 -8.81 -4.97
N SER A 200 13.35 -8.01 -6.04
CA SER A 200 14.36 -7.03 -6.44
C SER A 200 13.77 -5.77 -7.09
N GLY A 201 14.37 -4.63 -6.80
CA GLY A 201 14.10 -3.36 -7.45
C GLY A 201 12.98 -2.52 -6.82
N ALA A 202 12.43 -2.90 -5.67
CA ALA A 202 11.40 -2.13 -4.97
C ALA A 202 11.94 -0.77 -4.50
N SER A 203 11.18 0.31 -4.77
CA SER A 203 11.59 1.68 -4.39
C SER A 203 11.30 2.02 -2.92
N ASP A 204 10.80 1.06 -2.17
CA ASP A 204 10.61 1.09 -0.72
C ASP A 204 11.09 -0.25 -0.15
N ALA A 205 10.26 -1.26 0.07
CA ALA A 205 10.72 -2.53 0.60
C ALA A 205 10.48 -3.72 -0.35
N GLY A 206 11.48 -4.60 -0.43
CA GLY A 206 11.33 -5.86 -1.17
C GLY A 206 10.22 -6.73 -0.59
N ILE A 207 10.31 -7.03 0.70
CA ILE A 207 9.23 -7.67 1.48
C ILE A 207 8.82 -6.71 2.58
N TYR A 208 7.59 -6.24 2.55
CA TYR A 208 6.98 -5.43 3.60
C TYR A 208 5.83 -6.20 4.23
N VAL A 209 5.82 -6.32 5.55
CA VAL A 209 4.68 -6.86 6.30
C VAL A 209 4.24 -5.83 7.33
N GLY A 210 3.08 -5.21 7.09
CA GLY A 210 2.59 -4.11 7.92
C GLY A 210 1.29 -4.41 8.65
N GLN A 211 1.16 -3.89 9.88
CA GLN A 211 -0.08 -3.91 10.67
C GLN A 211 -0.67 -5.32 10.82
N SER A 212 0.18 -6.32 10.92
CA SER A 212 -0.15 -7.74 10.78
C SER A 212 0.26 -8.55 12.02
N SER A 213 -0.11 -9.83 12.07
CA SER A 213 0.24 -10.69 13.20
C SER A 213 0.45 -12.17 12.81
N ASN A 214 1.23 -12.91 13.59
CA ASN A 214 1.64 -14.28 13.34
C ASN A 214 2.32 -14.41 11.96
N ILE A 215 3.55 -13.94 11.88
CA ILE A 215 4.28 -13.72 10.63
C ILE A 215 5.52 -14.59 10.60
N VAL A 216 5.75 -15.27 9.49
CA VAL A 216 7.00 -16.00 9.19
C VAL A 216 7.53 -15.55 7.83
N VAL A 217 8.73 -14.95 7.82
CA VAL A 217 9.47 -14.56 6.62
C VAL A 217 10.79 -15.30 6.61
N ARG A 218 10.96 -16.30 5.74
CA ARG A 218 12.15 -17.16 5.78
C ARG A 218 12.65 -17.63 4.42
N ARG A 219 13.96 -17.86 4.32
CA ARG A 219 14.65 -18.38 3.13
C ARG A 219 14.37 -17.57 1.86
N ASN A 220 14.15 -16.26 2.01
CA ASN A 220 13.96 -15.36 0.88
C ASN A 220 15.29 -14.72 0.47
N THR A 221 15.37 -14.34 -0.79
CA THR A 221 16.43 -13.49 -1.34
C THR A 221 15.85 -12.13 -1.66
N VAL A 222 16.37 -11.07 -1.03
CA VAL A 222 15.94 -9.68 -1.27
C VAL A 222 17.16 -8.85 -1.63
N GLU A 223 17.18 -8.33 -2.87
CA GLU A 223 18.37 -7.69 -3.45
C GLU A 223 17.97 -6.42 -4.23
N TYR A 224 18.79 -5.37 -4.14
CA TYR A 224 18.62 -4.13 -4.92
C TYR A 224 17.28 -3.40 -4.66
N ASN A 225 16.77 -3.46 -3.43
CA ASN A 225 15.63 -2.68 -2.96
C ASN A 225 16.12 -1.50 -2.10
N VAL A 226 15.23 -0.61 -1.67
CA VAL A 226 15.61 0.35 -0.63
C VAL A 226 15.69 -0.41 0.71
N ALA A 227 14.63 -0.91 1.28
CA ALA A 227 14.71 -1.89 2.35
C ALA A 227 14.62 -3.32 1.79
N GLY A 228 15.47 -4.24 2.27
CA GLY A 228 15.34 -5.64 1.88
C GLY A 228 14.05 -6.25 2.44
N ILE A 229 13.92 -6.27 3.76
CA ILE A 229 12.73 -6.74 4.50
C ILE A 229 12.34 -5.67 5.50
N GLU A 230 11.05 -5.38 5.60
CA GLU A 230 10.48 -4.45 6.57
C GLU A 230 9.28 -5.09 7.30
N ILE A 231 9.32 -5.05 8.63
CA ILE A 231 8.23 -5.45 9.52
C ILE A 231 7.76 -4.17 10.22
N GLU A 232 6.55 -3.70 9.89
CA GLU A 232 6.05 -2.41 10.38
C GLU A 232 4.75 -2.59 11.16
N ASN A 233 4.64 -1.95 12.34
CA ASN A 233 3.42 -1.94 13.17
C ASN A 233 2.81 -3.36 13.36
N SER A 234 3.66 -4.37 13.47
CA SER A 234 3.25 -5.78 13.44
C SER A 234 3.60 -6.50 14.74
N ILE A 235 2.90 -7.60 15.03
CA ILE A 235 3.01 -8.32 16.29
C ILE A 235 3.27 -9.80 16.01
N PHE A 236 4.26 -10.40 16.71
CA PHE A 236 4.64 -11.80 16.54
C PHE A 236 5.14 -12.11 15.13
N ALA A 237 6.38 -11.71 14.85
CA ALA A 237 7.04 -11.97 13.57
C ALA A 237 8.36 -12.74 13.76
N ASP A 238 8.59 -13.77 12.95
CA ASP A 238 9.84 -14.48 12.80
C ASP A 238 10.44 -14.20 11.42
N VAL A 239 11.60 -13.55 11.38
CA VAL A 239 12.35 -13.22 10.18
C VAL A 239 13.68 -13.96 10.22
N TYR A 240 13.82 -15.06 9.46
CA TYR A 240 14.99 -15.91 9.60
C TYR A 240 15.43 -16.64 8.34
N ASP A 241 16.69 -17.04 8.32
CA ASP A 241 17.32 -17.73 7.19
C ASP A 241 17.19 -16.97 5.86
N ASN A 242 17.03 -15.63 5.89
CA ASN A 242 16.94 -14.82 4.69
C ASN A 242 18.32 -14.34 4.23
N TRP A 243 18.42 -14.05 2.94
CA TRP A 243 19.50 -13.33 2.31
C TRP A 243 19.04 -11.93 1.96
N ALA A 244 19.54 -10.91 2.65
CA ALA A 244 19.25 -9.49 2.39
C ALA A 244 20.55 -8.78 1.97
N ALA A 245 20.74 -8.57 0.68
CA ALA A 245 21.98 -8.05 0.16
C ALA A 245 21.77 -7.00 -0.94
N TYR A 246 22.74 -6.09 -1.05
CA TYR A 246 22.77 -5.05 -2.09
C TYR A 246 21.57 -4.11 -2.08
N ASN A 247 20.84 -4.01 -0.98
CA ASN A 247 19.79 -3.03 -0.76
C ASN A 247 20.41 -1.72 -0.23
N THR A 248 19.61 -0.69 -0.01
CA THR A 248 20.07 0.48 0.76
C THR A 248 20.20 0.11 2.25
N ALA A 249 19.22 -0.62 2.78
CA ALA A 249 19.24 -1.22 4.12
C ALA A 249 18.76 -2.67 4.08
N GLY A 250 19.25 -3.51 5.01
CA GLY A 250 18.97 -4.94 4.98
C GLY A 250 17.60 -5.31 5.54
N ILE A 251 17.43 -5.27 6.86
CA ILE A 251 16.17 -5.63 7.55
C ILE A 251 15.78 -4.51 8.52
N LEU A 252 14.55 -4.01 8.39
CA LEU A 252 13.98 -2.94 9.19
C LEU A 252 12.82 -3.45 10.04
N VAL A 253 12.73 -3.00 11.30
CA VAL A 253 11.61 -3.28 12.21
C VAL A 253 11.12 -1.95 12.77
N PHE A 254 10.00 -1.46 12.27
CA PHE A 254 9.50 -0.12 12.54
C PHE A 254 8.14 -0.13 13.22
N ASP A 255 7.86 0.92 13.98
CA ASP A 255 6.50 1.29 14.40
C ASP A 255 6.28 2.78 14.06
N LEU A 256 5.19 3.08 13.38
CA LEU A 256 4.87 4.41 12.87
C LEU A 256 3.55 4.93 13.45
N PRO A 257 3.41 6.26 13.66
CA PRO A 257 2.18 6.87 14.17
C PRO A 257 1.09 6.98 13.10
N ASN A 258 -0.14 7.27 13.55
CA ASN A 258 -1.29 7.56 12.71
C ASN A 258 -1.74 6.40 11.80
N LEU A 259 -1.36 5.17 12.14
CA LEU A 259 -1.83 3.95 11.49
C LEU A 259 -3.00 3.32 12.26
N PRO A 260 -3.86 2.52 11.61
CA PRO A 260 -4.93 1.78 12.32
C PRO A 260 -4.43 0.78 13.37
N VAL A 261 -3.24 0.20 13.17
CA VAL A 261 -2.57 -0.71 14.11
C VAL A 261 -1.25 -0.08 14.53
N TYR A 262 -0.94 -0.08 15.81
CA TYR A 262 0.30 0.44 16.40
C TYR A 262 0.75 -0.43 17.56
N GLY A 263 1.96 -0.18 18.08
CA GLY A 263 2.58 -0.95 19.14
C GLY A 263 3.14 -2.27 18.62
N GLY A 264 3.97 -2.18 17.55
CA GLY A 264 4.72 -3.30 17.02
C GLY A 264 5.62 -3.93 18.07
N ARG A 265 5.60 -5.27 18.20
CA ARG A 265 6.35 -5.99 19.22
C ARG A 265 6.46 -7.48 18.98
N ASN A 266 7.34 -8.14 19.76
CA ASN A 266 7.56 -9.58 19.70
C ASN A 266 8.04 -10.03 18.32
N THR A 267 9.02 -9.32 17.75
CA THR A 267 9.67 -9.70 16.48
C THR A 267 11.02 -10.36 16.77
N ARG A 268 11.26 -11.52 16.15
CA ARG A 268 12.56 -12.21 16.18
C ARG A 268 13.21 -12.11 14.81
N VAL A 269 14.46 -11.62 14.77
CA VAL A 269 15.29 -11.53 13.56
C VAL A 269 16.53 -12.41 13.76
N PHE A 270 16.58 -13.58 13.11
CA PHE A 270 17.63 -14.54 13.43
C PHE A 270 18.13 -15.37 12.26
N ASN A 271 19.38 -15.80 12.34
CA ASN A 271 20.05 -16.62 11.32
C ASN A 271 20.02 -16.02 9.90
N ASN A 272 19.83 -14.72 9.74
CA ASN A 272 19.87 -14.08 8.45
C ASN A 272 21.31 -13.80 8.01
N VAL A 273 21.54 -13.78 6.71
CA VAL A 273 22.74 -13.21 6.11
C VAL A 273 22.38 -11.85 5.54
N VAL A 274 22.89 -10.80 6.18
CA VAL A 274 22.67 -9.40 5.80
C VAL A 274 24.00 -8.85 5.28
N PHE A 275 24.09 -8.58 3.98
CA PHE A 275 25.36 -8.38 3.33
C PHE A 275 25.35 -7.21 2.36
N ASP A 276 26.35 -6.32 2.46
CA ASP A 276 26.63 -5.23 1.49
C ASP A 276 25.40 -4.42 1.06
N ASN A 277 24.62 -3.96 2.03
CA ASN A 277 23.44 -3.12 1.75
C ASN A 277 23.88 -1.66 1.59
N SER A 278 24.61 -1.38 0.52
CA SER A 278 25.25 -0.09 0.22
C SER A 278 24.70 0.58 -1.04
N THR A 279 23.60 0.08 -1.59
CA THR A 279 22.91 0.74 -2.71
C THR A 279 22.43 2.12 -2.27
N LYS A 280 22.76 3.15 -3.06
CA LYS A 280 22.27 4.51 -2.78
C LYS A 280 20.75 4.51 -2.61
N ASN A 281 20.25 5.19 -1.59
CA ASN A 281 18.81 5.30 -1.37
C ASN A 281 18.14 5.94 -2.59
N PHE A 282 17.17 5.22 -3.15
CA PHE A 282 16.41 5.64 -4.32
C PHE A 282 14.89 5.70 -4.05
N ALA A 283 14.50 5.72 -2.77
CA ALA A 283 13.11 5.96 -2.41
C ALA A 283 12.63 7.32 -2.95
N PRO A 284 11.39 7.43 -3.41
CA PRO A 284 10.80 8.73 -3.69
C PRO A 284 10.83 9.64 -2.45
N GLU A 285 11.08 10.93 -2.65
CA GLU A 285 11.06 11.90 -1.55
C GLU A 285 9.72 11.89 -0.81
N GLY A 286 9.74 12.15 0.50
CA GLY A 286 8.54 12.16 1.34
C GLY A 286 8.14 10.80 1.92
N ASN A 287 8.74 9.69 1.50
CA ASN A 287 8.58 8.40 2.16
C ASN A 287 9.53 8.28 3.35
N ILE A 288 9.05 7.66 4.45
CA ILE A 288 9.85 7.52 5.68
C ILE A 288 11.13 6.71 5.44
N VAL A 289 11.08 5.69 4.59
CA VAL A 289 12.25 4.88 4.24
C VAL A 289 13.32 5.69 3.48
N GLY A 290 12.96 6.84 2.90
CA GLY A 290 13.87 7.75 2.23
C GLY A 290 14.93 8.37 3.16
N ILE A 291 14.69 8.41 4.47
CA ILE A 291 15.66 8.90 5.46
C ILE A 291 16.63 7.81 5.94
N VAL A 292 16.38 6.53 5.61
CA VAL A 292 17.25 5.43 6.02
C VAL A 292 18.59 5.54 5.28
N PRO A 293 19.73 5.64 6.00
CA PRO A 293 21.02 5.78 5.35
C PRO A 293 21.45 4.50 4.64
N SER A 294 22.04 4.66 3.46
CA SER A 294 22.70 3.56 2.76
C SER A 294 23.83 2.99 3.62
N GLY A 295 24.08 1.70 3.53
CA GLY A 295 25.06 1.02 4.37
C GLY A 295 24.53 0.63 5.76
N THR A 296 23.22 0.54 5.92
CA THR A 296 22.57 0.04 7.13
C THR A 296 22.30 -1.46 7.04
N GLY A 297 22.80 -2.24 7.99
CA GLY A 297 22.52 -3.68 8.05
C GLY A 297 21.11 -3.97 8.58
N LEU A 298 20.92 -3.71 9.86
CA LEU A 298 19.65 -3.86 10.57
C LEU A 298 19.24 -2.51 11.17
N MET A 299 17.93 -2.25 11.28
CA MET A 299 17.44 -1.06 11.98
C MET A 299 16.16 -1.36 12.76
N VAL A 300 16.09 -0.88 13.99
CA VAL A 300 14.89 -0.90 14.83
C VAL A 300 14.50 0.53 15.16
N MET A 301 13.23 0.89 14.89
CA MET A 301 12.69 2.21 15.23
C MET A 301 11.35 2.06 15.96
N ALA A 302 11.29 2.55 17.20
CA ALA A 302 10.06 2.66 18.01
C ALA A 302 9.27 1.34 18.15
N ASN A 303 9.94 0.19 18.13
CA ASN A 303 9.33 -1.14 18.21
C ASN A 303 9.86 -1.89 19.43
N ASP A 304 9.02 -2.66 20.11
CA ASP A 304 9.30 -3.24 21.42
C ASP A 304 9.50 -4.76 21.40
N GLU A 305 10.13 -5.28 22.46
CA GLU A 305 10.30 -6.73 22.68
C GLU A 305 10.92 -7.44 21.46
N ILE A 306 12.00 -6.87 20.90
CA ILE A 306 12.69 -7.40 19.73
C ILE A 306 13.85 -8.29 20.12
N GLU A 307 13.93 -9.49 19.56
CA GLU A 307 15.05 -10.42 19.75
C GLU A 307 15.83 -10.57 18.43
N ILE A 308 17.12 -10.19 18.43
CA ILE A 308 18.01 -10.23 17.25
C ILE A 308 19.18 -11.15 17.57
N PHE A 309 19.29 -12.32 16.90
CA PHE A 309 20.32 -13.30 17.23
C PHE A 309 20.76 -14.19 16.07
N GLY A 310 22.00 -14.66 16.16
CA GLY A 310 22.55 -15.61 15.20
C GLY A 310 22.73 -15.05 13.77
N ASN A 311 22.58 -13.75 13.55
CA ASN A 311 22.71 -13.17 12.22
C ASN A 311 24.20 -12.95 11.86
N LEU A 312 24.52 -13.13 10.59
CA LEU A 312 25.76 -12.62 9.98
C LEU A 312 25.44 -11.29 9.28
N VAL A 313 25.98 -10.20 9.82
CA VAL A 313 25.81 -8.83 9.30
C VAL A 313 27.15 -8.32 8.85
N ARG A 314 27.36 -8.14 7.53
CA ARG A 314 28.70 -7.93 6.96
C ARG A 314 28.70 -6.83 5.91
N ASN A 315 29.78 -6.05 5.88
CA ASN A 315 30.03 -4.99 4.89
C ASN A 315 29.00 -3.87 4.88
N HIS A 316 28.71 -3.29 6.05
CA HIS A 316 27.81 -2.15 6.17
C HIS A 316 28.59 -0.89 6.51
N GLY A 317 28.53 0.11 5.63
CA GLY A 317 29.33 1.33 5.79
C GLY A 317 28.81 2.30 6.82
N THR A 318 27.52 2.28 7.14
CA THR A 318 26.91 3.14 8.18
C THR A 318 26.91 2.45 9.54
N ALA A 319 26.26 1.31 9.67
CA ALA A 319 26.25 0.51 10.89
C ALA A 319 25.72 -0.89 10.64
N SER A 320 26.14 -1.87 11.45
CA SER A 320 25.55 -3.20 11.43
C SER A 320 24.12 -3.19 11.99
N LEU A 321 23.89 -2.47 13.08
CA LEU A 321 22.57 -2.29 13.71
C LEU A 321 22.39 -0.84 14.16
N VAL A 322 21.26 -0.24 13.82
CA VAL A 322 20.81 1.08 14.29
C VAL A 322 19.55 0.90 15.13
N VAL A 323 19.52 1.48 16.35
CA VAL A 323 18.36 1.48 17.24
C VAL A 323 17.99 2.91 17.56
N VAL A 324 16.83 3.36 17.13
CA VAL A 324 16.42 4.76 17.23
C VAL A 324 14.97 4.92 17.67
N SER A 325 14.66 6.03 18.31
CA SER A 325 13.29 6.47 18.52
C SER A 325 12.72 7.08 17.23
N TYR A 326 11.39 7.11 17.11
CA TYR A 326 10.74 7.84 16.00
C TYR A 326 11.07 9.35 16.02
N LEU A 327 11.42 9.88 17.21
CA LEU A 327 11.73 11.31 17.37
C LEU A 327 12.96 11.77 16.57
N VAL A 328 13.82 10.84 16.15
CA VAL A 328 14.97 11.15 15.29
C VAL A 328 14.55 11.64 13.89
N THR A 329 13.32 11.35 13.47
CA THR A 329 12.77 11.82 12.17
C THR A 329 12.44 13.29 12.16
N GLU A 330 12.37 13.96 13.34
CA GLU A 330 11.90 15.33 13.53
C GLU A 330 10.45 15.56 13.07
N ILE A 331 9.72 14.51 12.68
CA ILE A 331 8.30 14.59 12.30
C ILE A 331 7.46 14.64 13.59
N PRO A 332 6.57 15.64 13.76
CA PRO A 332 5.77 15.76 14.97
C PRO A 332 4.88 14.52 15.23
N VAL A 333 4.91 14.00 16.44
CA VAL A 333 3.99 12.95 16.87
C VAL A 333 2.67 13.59 17.27
N THR A 334 1.63 13.36 16.47
CA THR A 334 0.26 13.89 16.69
C THR A 334 -0.70 12.82 17.23
N ASP A 335 -0.31 11.56 17.25
CA ASP A 335 -1.10 10.44 17.77
C ASP A 335 -0.81 10.24 19.26
N ALA A 336 -1.79 10.54 20.10
CA ALA A 336 -1.67 10.43 21.55
C ALA A 336 -1.51 8.99 22.07
N ASN A 337 -1.77 7.98 21.24
CA ASN A 337 -1.62 6.57 21.62
C ASN A 337 -0.30 5.96 21.12
N TYR A 338 0.48 6.71 20.39
CA TYR A 338 1.73 6.22 19.81
C TYR A 338 2.89 6.33 20.80
N GLU A 339 3.66 5.26 20.94
CA GLU A 339 4.88 5.18 21.76
C GLU A 339 6.11 5.28 20.84
N PRO A 340 6.89 6.36 20.89
CA PRO A 340 7.97 6.59 19.93
C PRO A 340 9.32 5.97 20.29
N TYR A 341 9.42 5.21 21.38
CA TYR A 341 10.70 4.68 21.89
C TYR A 341 10.81 3.18 21.64
N PRO A 342 11.98 2.66 21.23
CA PRO A 342 12.24 1.21 21.22
C PRO A 342 12.61 0.73 22.61
N GLU A 343 11.93 -0.32 23.13
CA GLU A 343 12.13 -0.85 24.47
C GLU A 343 12.31 -2.38 24.46
N SER A 344 13.00 -2.93 25.45
CA SER A 344 13.15 -4.38 25.67
C SER A 344 13.78 -5.13 24.49
N LEU A 345 14.84 -4.60 23.91
CA LEU A 345 15.58 -5.28 22.86
C LEU A 345 16.57 -6.28 23.44
N TRP A 346 16.65 -7.47 22.88
CA TRP A 346 17.67 -8.45 23.18
C TRP A 346 18.47 -8.83 21.93
N VAL A 347 19.69 -8.28 21.82
CA VAL A 347 20.59 -8.48 20.68
C VAL A 347 21.75 -9.33 21.12
N HIS A 348 21.82 -10.59 20.64
CA HIS A 348 22.81 -11.54 21.15
C HIS A 348 23.28 -12.55 20.09
N HIS A 349 24.49 -13.06 20.28
CA HIS A 349 25.08 -14.11 19.43
C HIS A 349 25.09 -13.77 17.92
N ASN A 350 25.08 -12.47 17.58
CA ASN A 350 25.26 -12.04 16.19
C ASN A 350 26.75 -11.91 15.88
N ARG A 351 27.07 -11.99 14.61
CA ARG A 351 28.39 -11.73 14.06
C ARG A 351 28.34 -10.50 13.18
N PHE A 352 28.96 -9.41 13.64
CA PHE A 352 29.04 -8.13 12.95
C PHE A 352 30.44 -7.97 12.36
N GLU A 353 30.54 -7.93 11.01
CA GLU A 353 31.81 -7.95 10.30
C GLU A 353 31.91 -6.78 9.33
N ASN A 354 32.07 -5.57 9.87
CA ASN A 354 32.28 -4.39 9.03
C ASN A 354 33.78 -4.09 8.90
N PRO A 355 34.24 -3.64 7.73
CA PRO A 355 35.59 -3.16 7.57
C PRO A 355 35.78 -1.81 8.29
N ASP A 356 36.98 -1.59 8.80
CA ASP A 356 37.41 -0.31 9.39
C ASP A 356 37.64 0.70 8.25
N ARG A 357 36.58 1.35 7.78
CA ARG A 357 36.70 2.33 6.71
C ARG A 357 35.63 3.41 6.75
N TRP A 358 35.92 4.51 6.16
CA TRP A 358 34.98 5.59 5.93
C TRP A 358 33.96 5.21 4.86
N TYR A 359 32.70 5.42 5.16
CA TYR A 359 31.63 5.33 4.20
C TYR A 359 30.73 6.56 4.34
N LEU A 360 30.60 7.33 3.25
CA LEU A 360 29.74 8.52 3.22
C LEU A 360 28.80 8.37 2.01
N ASP A 361 27.51 8.24 2.28
CA ASP A 361 26.48 8.21 1.24
C ASP A 361 25.96 9.60 0.86
N GLY A 362 26.35 10.62 1.65
CA GLY A 362 25.96 12.02 1.48
C GLY A 362 24.67 12.41 2.19
N SER A 363 24.06 11.50 2.97
CA SER A 363 22.91 11.83 3.83
C SER A 363 23.36 12.35 5.19
N ASP A 364 22.51 13.17 5.83
CA ASP A 364 22.77 13.69 7.18
C ASP A 364 22.79 12.55 8.20
N PHE A 365 21.94 11.54 8.04
CA PHE A 365 21.87 10.37 8.91
C PHE A 365 23.08 9.43 8.84
N ASN A 366 23.81 9.42 7.73
CA ASN A 366 25.09 8.73 7.63
C ASN A 366 26.24 9.61 8.13
N LEU A 367 26.20 10.90 7.80
CA LEU A 367 27.27 11.84 8.16
C LEU A 367 27.37 12.02 9.68
N LEU A 368 26.24 12.12 10.40
CA LEU A 368 26.20 12.40 11.83
C LEU A 368 26.95 11.32 12.65
N PRO A 369 26.68 10.02 12.56
CA PRO A 369 27.44 9.00 13.28
C PRO A 369 28.93 9.03 12.95
N ASN A 370 29.31 9.19 11.67
CA ASN A 370 30.69 9.28 11.28
C ASN A 370 31.42 10.45 11.96
N LEU A 371 30.80 11.62 12.05
CA LEU A 371 31.37 12.78 12.73
C LEU A 371 31.41 12.61 14.26
N LEU A 372 30.41 11.98 14.85
CA LEU A 372 30.33 11.78 16.31
C LEU A 372 31.33 10.76 16.83
N PHE A 373 31.65 9.74 16.04
CA PHE A 373 32.55 8.66 16.41
C PHE A 373 33.90 8.74 15.70
N ASP A 374 34.39 9.96 15.39
CA ASP A 374 35.71 10.20 14.81
C ASP A 374 35.98 9.38 13.52
N MET A 375 34.97 9.21 12.67
CA MET A 375 35.00 8.44 11.44
C MET A 375 35.24 6.92 11.63
N ASP A 376 34.98 6.41 12.80
CA ASP A 376 35.05 4.99 13.14
C ASP A 376 33.78 4.57 13.91
N PRO A 377 32.60 4.54 13.24
CA PRO A 377 31.33 4.24 13.89
C PRO A 377 31.33 2.81 14.44
N PRO A 378 30.70 2.60 15.61
CA PRO A 378 30.60 1.28 16.24
C PRO A 378 29.64 0.36 15.49
N GLU A 379 29.70 -0.93 15.79
CA GLU A 379 28.87 -1.96 15.17
C GLU A 379 27.37 -1.75 15.45
N ILE A 380 27.03 -1.26 16.67
CA ILE A 380 25.67 -0.90 17.08
C ILE A 380 25.63 0.59 17.43
N ILE A 381 24.68 1.31 16.85
CA ILE A 381 24.44 2.73 17.11
C ILE A 381 23.05 2.89 17.74
N VAL A 382 22.98 3.60 18.87
CA VAL A 382 21.72 4.02 19.50
C VAL A 382 21.63 5.55 19.50
N ASP A 383 20.44 6.13 19.32
CA ASP A 383 20.24 7.59 19.32
C ASP A 383 20.41 8.23 20.70
N GLY A 384 20.24 7.45 21.78
CA GLY A 384 20.30 7.93 23.16
C GLY A 384 19.02 8.67 23.59
N ILE A 385 17.94 8.58 22.84
CA ILE A 385 16.62 9.11 23.22
C ILE A 385 15.83 7.98 23.87
N THR A 386 15.54 8.11 25.16
CA THR A 386 14.89 7.07 25.95
C THR A 386 13.64 7.59 26.63
N LYS A 387 12.71 6.71 26.89
CA LYS A 387 11.51 6.99 27.66
C LYS A 387 11.84 7.37 29.10
N THR A 388 11.05 8.23 29.70
CA THR A 388 11.11 8.52 31.13
C THR A 388 10.25 7.52 31.89
N TYR A 389 10.87 6.67 32.66
CA TYR A 389 10.18 5.70 33.51
C TYR A 389 9.81 6.31 34.88
N HIS A 390 8.65 5.93 35.40
CA HIS A 390 8.15 6.40 36.69
C HIS A 390 8.53 5.47 37.85
N THR A 391 8.83 4.22 37.52
CA THR A 391 9.24 3.20 38.53
C THR A 391 10.47 2.41 38.06
N GLN A 392 11.20 1.84 38.98
CA GLN A 392 12.35 0.98 38.65
C GLN A 392 11.88 -0.28 37.91
N ALA A 393 10.73 -0.83 38.24
CA ALA A 393 10.18 -2.00 37.54
C ALA A 393 9.85 -1.72 36.05
N GLU A 394 9.38 -0.52 35.72
CA GLU A 394 9.20 -0.09 34.32
C GLU A 394 10.55 0.04 33.62
N ALA A 395 11.55 0.65 34.28
CA ALA A 395 12.88 0.79 33.70
C ALA A 395 13.54 -0.58 33.47
N ASP A 396 13.40 -1.52 34.40
CA ASP A 396 13.93 -2.88 34.27
C ASP A 396 13.21 -3.65 33.13
N ALA A 397 11.89 -3.43 32.96
CA ALA A 397 11.11 -4.04 31.88
C ALA A 397 11.46 -3.48 30.52
N GLY A 398 11.75 -2.18 30.40
CA GLY A 398 12.14 -1.51 29.17
C GLY A 398 13.62 -1.65 28.80
N GLN A 399 14.44 -2.26 29.66
CA GLN A 399 15.88 -2.35 29.46
C GLN A 399 16.24 -3.17 28.23
N SER A 400 17.09 -2.60 27.35
CA SER A 400 17.68 -3.28 26.21
C SER A 400 19.03 -3.90 26.56
N CYS A 401 19.26 -5.13 26.10
CA CYS A 401 20.47 -5.92 26.37
C CYS A 401 21.19 -6.25 25.06
N PHE A 402 22.49 -6.03 24.98
CA PHE A 402 23.33 -6.33 23.81
C PHE A 402 24.51 -7.19 24.29
N ALA A 403 24.37 -8.53 24.23
CA ALA A 403 25.33 -9.44 24.86
C ALA A 403 25.79 -10.57 23.91
N HIS A 404 27.01 -11.04 24.08
CA HIS A 404 27.57 -12.19 23.35
C HIS A 404 27.61 -12.00 21.85
N ASN A 405 27.66 -10.77 21.33
CA ASN A 405 27.88 -10.48 19.92
C ASN A 405 29.38 -10.44 19.63
N THR A 406 29.78 -10.75 18.41
CA THR A 406 31.19 -10.78 18.02
C THR A 406 31.46 -9.98 16.76
N ASN A 407 32.65 -9.41 16.66
CA ASN A 407 33.16 -8.78 15.45
C ASN A 407 33.87 -9.81 14.54
N ALA A 408 34.45 -9.35 13.41
CA ALA A 408 35.16 -10.20 12.46
C ALA A 408 36.32 -11.02 13.07
N ASN A 409 36.96 -10.49 14.12
CA ASN A 409 38.06 -11.13 14.84
C ASN A 409 37.61 -11.99 16.05
N GLN A 410 36.29 -12.27 16.14
CA GLN A 410 35.66 -12.96 17.28
C GLN A 410 35.86 -12.23 18.64
N GLY A 411 36.21 -10.93 18.57
CA GLY A 411 36.27 -10.05 19.74
C GLY A 411 34.89 -9.43 20.07
N PRO A 412 34.81 -8.71 21.20
CA PRO A 412 33.60 -7.99 21.56
C PRO A 412 33.30 -6.86 20.57
N ILE A 413 32.04 -6.51 20.46
CA ILE A 413 31.55 -5.37 19.67
C ILE A 413 31.59 -4.08 20.49
N ARG A 414 31.41 -2.95 19.76
CA ARG A 414 31.21 -1.64 20.39
C ARG A 414 29.74 -1.21 20.20
N VAL A 415 29.23 -0.53 21.21
CA VAL A 415 27.92 0.12 21.17
C VAL A 415 28.12 1.61 21.35
N GLY A 416 27.63 2.42 20.44
CA GLY A 416 27.76 3.86 20.48
C GLY A 416 26.41 4.56 20.67
N SER A 417 26.34 5.48 21.65
CA SER A 417 25.20 6.37 21.80
C SER A 417 25.51 7.73 21.20
N MET A 418 24.63 8.19 20.30
CA MET A 418 24.72 9.55 19.73
C MET A 418 24.35 10.65 20.74
N ASN A 419 23.72 10.27 21.87
CA ASN A 419 23.34 11.18 22.96
C ASN A 419 22.43 12.36 22.52
N LEU A 420 21.52 12.12 21.59
CA LEU A 420 20.67 13.16 21.02
C LEU A 420 19.72 13.78 22.07
N ALA A 421 19.32 13.03 23.10
CA ALA A 421 18.46 13.52 24.18
C ALA A 421 19.10 14.61 25.05
N SER A 422 20.44 14.74 25.06
CA SER A 422 21.13 15.67 25.97
C SER A 422 20.84 17.15 25.67
N GLY A 423 20.43 17.47 24.43
CA GLY A 423 20.26 18.86 23.96
C GLY A 423 21.53 19.68 23.96
N ASN A 424 22.66 19.10 24.40
CA ASN A 424 23.95 19.78 24.44
C ASN A 424 24.61 19.68 23.05
N THR A 425 25.04 20.79 22.50
CA THR A 425 25.79 20.84 21.25
C THR A 425 27.20 21.39 21.47
N ASN A 426 28.14 20.92 20.65
CA ASN A 426 29.49 21.47 20.58
C ASN A 426 29.53 22.80 19.78
N LEU A 427 30.72 23.36 19.61
CA LEU A 427 30.93 24.61 18.86
C LEU A 427 30.48 24.53 17.38
N LEU A 428 30.28 23.33 16.83
CA LEU A 428 29.82 23.10 15.46
C LEU A 428 28.31 22.81 15.40
N GLY A 429 27.59 22.89 16.52
CA GLY A 429 26.16 22.56 16.60
C GLY A 429 25.85 21.06 16.62
N LEU A 430 26.89 20.20 16.67
CA LEU A 430 26.72 18.74 16.77
C LEU A 430 26.44 18.32 18.23
N PRO A 431 25.69 17.25 18.48
CA PRO A 431 25.51 16.68 19.81
C PRO A 431 26.84 16.49 20.52
N SER A 432 26.92 16.91 21.77
CA SER A 432 28.15 16.78 22.58
C SER A 432 28.06 15.62 23.53
N GLY A 433 29.19 14.90 23.67
CA GLY A 433 29.33 13.77 24.56
C GLY A 433 28.75 12.45 24.01
N PRO A 434 28.96 12.13 22.70
CA PRO A 434 28.70 10.77 22.27
C PRO A 434 29.46 9.80 23.17
N ALA A 435 28.83 8.70 23.50
CA ALA A 435 29.43 7.73 24.41
C ALA A 435 29.67 6.42 23.67
N LEU A 436 30.91 5.94 23.69
CA LEU A 436 31.26 4.64 23.17
C LEU A 436 31.36 3.67 24.36
N TYR A 437 30.60 2.58 24.29
CA TYR A 437 30.56 1.57 25.31
C TYR A 437 31.14 0.26 24.78
N ASN A 438 31.96 -0.40 25.56
CA ASN A 438 32.21 -1.81 25.37
C ASN A 438 31.04 -2.62 25.94
N GLU A 439 30.82 -3.81 25.43
CA GLU A 439 29.71 -4.71 25.76
C GLU A 439 29.29 -4.83 27.25
N PRO A 440 30.19 -4.75 28.27
CA PRO A 440 29.82 -4.97 29.66
C PRO A 440 28.69 -4.09 30.24
N GLN A 441 28.45 -2.91 29.65
CA GLN A 441 27.36 -2.03 30.10
C GLN A 441 25.99 -2.55 29.70
N TYR A 442 25.92 -3.30 28.61
CA TYR A 442 24.70 -3.89 28.07
C TYR A 442 24.68 -5.42 28.25
N ASP A 443 25.67 -5.98 29.02
CA ASP A 443 25.77 -7.41 29.31
C ASP A 443 24.71 -7.78 30.35
N CYS A 444 23.48 -7.85 29.91
CA CYS A 444 22.35 -8.33 30.65
C CYS A 444 21.64 -9.43 29.86
N GLN A 445 20.84 -10.21 30.54
CA GLN A 445 20.01 -11.22 29.89
C GLN A 445 18.67 -10.59 29.53
N GLY A 446 18.42 -10.39 28.24
CA GLY A 446 17.13 -9.94 27.75
C GLY A 446 16.07 -11.04 27.80
N LYS A 447 14.86 -10.69 27.44
CA LYS A 447 13.72 -11.62 27.40
C LYS A 447 13.60 -12.21 26.00
N SER A 448 13.60 -13.54 25.90
CA SER A 448 13.28 -14.20 24.63
C SER A 448 11.83 -13.97 24.22
N SER A 449 11.63 -13.64 22.97
CA SER A 449 10.31 -13.60 22.35
C SER A 449 9.81 -15.01 22.06
N PRO A 450 8.49 -15.26 22.11
CA PRO A 450 7.92 -16.58 21.83
C PRO A 450 8.11 -16.98 20.38
N GLU A 451 8.29 -18.29 20.13
CA GLU A 451 8.28 -18.84 18.80
C GLU A 451 6.89 -18.68 18.14
N ILE A 452 6.87 -18.33 16.87
CA ILE A 452 5.63 -18.11 16.15
C ILE A 452 5.03 -19.42 15.68
N ALA A 453 3.80 -19.67 16.09
CA ALA A 453 2.99 -20.78 15.58
C ALA A 453 1.93 -20.24 14.60
N ILE A 454 2.05 -20.64 13.34
CA ILE A 454 1.01 -20.37 12.35
C ILE A 454 -0.19 -21.27 12.63
N ASP A 455 -1.38 -20.69 12.72
CA ASP A 455 -2.62 -21.44 12.90
C ASP A 455 -2.81 -22.48 11.77
N THR A 456 -3.51 -23.56 12.06
CA THR A 456 -3.79 -24.61 11.06
C THR A 456 -4.52 -24.02 9.86
N TRP A 457 -4.04 -24.32 8.65
CA TRP A 457 -4.67 -23.87 7.41
C TRP A 457 -6.12 -24.33 7.36
N PRO A 458 -7.09 -23.45 7.08
CA PRO A 458 -8.49 -23.82 7.10
C PRO A 458 -8.76 -24.87 6.00
N ASN A 459 -9.47 -25.95 6.38
CA ASN A 459 -9.99 -26.88 5.39
C ASN A 459 -10.94 -26.14 4.45
N ALA A 460 -10.97 -26.54 3.17
CA ALA A 460 -11.93 -26.00 2.22
C ALA A 460 -13.34 -26.15 2.81
N VAL A 461 -14.01 -25.01 3.07
CA VAL A 461 -15.41 -25.05 3.48
C VAL A 461 -16.18 -25.59 2.28
N GLN A 462 -16.63 -26.85 2.36
CA GLN A 462 -17.58 -27.40 1.40
C GLN A 462 -18.87 -26.61 1.56
N THR A 463 -19.03 -25.54 0.81
CA THR A 463 -20.34 -24.96 0.55
C THR A 463 -21.10 -26.04 -0.22
N GLN A 464 -22.03 -26.72 0.46
CA GLN A 464 -22.95 -27.64 -0.21
C GLN A 464 -23.64 -26.83 -1.30
N ALA A 465 -23.24 -27.09 -2.55
CA ALA A 465 -23.97 -26.61 -3.70
C ALA A 465 -25.36 -27.30 -3.61
N ASN A 466 -26.36 -26.57 -3.15
CA ASN A 466 -27.72 -27.01 -3.25
C ASN A 466 -28.05 -27.12 -4.73
N ASN A 467 -28.13 -28.34 -5.24
CA ASN A 467 -28.47 -28.68 -6.61
C ASN A 467 -29.96 -28.41 -6.94
N GLN A 468 -30.54 -27.34 -6.42
CA GLN A 468 -31.87 -26.93 -6.88
C GLN A 468 -31.73 -26.14 -8.18
N GLN A 469 -32.45 -26.60 -9.19
CA GLN A 469 -32.61 -25.98 -10.50
C GLN A 469 -33.18 -24.56 -10.30
N LEU A 470 -32.40 -23.55 -10.64
CA LEU A 470 -32.62 -22.16 -10.27
C LEU A 470 -33.15 -21.37 -11.46
N GLU A 471 -34.13 -20.53 -11.24
CA GLU A 471 -34.48 -19.44 -12.17
C GLU A 471 -33.35 -18.40 -12.15
N LEU A 472 -32.53 -18.36 -13.18
CA LEU A 472 -31.11 -18.08 -13.05
C LEU A 472 -30.72 -16.62 -13.12
N CYS A 473 -31.40 -15.78 -13.90
CA CYS A 473 -31.06 -14.37 -14.05
C CYS A 473 -31.46 -13.52 -12.85
N LYS A 474 -32.57 -13.87 -12.20
CA LYS A 474 -33.17 -13.11 -11.09
C LYS A 474 -33.03 -13.78 -9.73
N THR A 475 -32.21 -14.85 -9.62
CA THR A 475 -32.18 -15.60 -8.35
C THR A 475 -31.60 -14.80 -7.21
N THR A 476 -32.33 -14.89 -6.12
CA THR A 476 -31.98 -14.32 -4.81
C THR A 476 -31.18 -15.28 -3.94
N MET A 477 -30.81 -16.46 -4.44
CA MET A 477 -30.19 -17.53 -3.64
C MET A 477 -28.69 -17.32 -3.39
N ASP A 478 -28.15 -18.01 -2.38
CA ASP A 478 -26.76 -17.91 -1.98
C ASP A 478 -25.79 -18.36 -3.07
N GLY A 479 -24.75 -17.54 -3.27
CA GLY A 479 -23.68 -17.75 -4.23
C GLY A 479 -24.04 -17.41 -5.67
N ILE A 480 -23.02 -17.12 -6.46
CA ILE A 480 -23.15 -16.84 -7.88
C ILE A 480 -22.77 -18.11 -8.64
N ASN A 481 -23.70 -18.62 -9.45
CA ASN A 481 -23.37 -19.62 -10.47
C ASN A 481 -23.07 -18.91 -11.78
N TRP A 482 -21.81 -18.58 -12.01
CA TRP A 482 -21.36 -17.85 -13.21
C TRP A 482 -21.71 -18.56 -14.50
N GLN A 483 -21.52 -19.88 -14.58
CA GLN A 483 -21.85 -20.67 -15.78
C GLN A 483 -23.33 -20.56 -16.10
N ALA A 484 -24.17 -20.57 -15.09
CA ALA A 484 -25.60 -20.44 -15.27
C ALA A 484 -26.00 -19.02 -15.69
N ILE A 485 -25.38 -17.98 -15.11
CA ILE A 485 -25.61 -16.60 -15.55
C ILE A 485 -25.17 -16.40 -17.00
N GLU A 486 -24.02 -16.92 -17.38
CA GLU A 486 -23.53 -16.85 -18.76
C GLU A 486 -24.43 -17.64 -19.75
N ALA A 487 -25.05 -18.72 -19.31
CA ALA A 487 -25.96 -19.50 -20.15
C ALA A 487 -27.34 -18.84 -20.33
N ASP A 488 -27.91 -18.31 -19.24
CA ASP A 488 -29.31 -17.90 -19.20
C ASP A 488 -29.49 -16.36 -19.28
N CYS A 489 -28.46 -15.59 -18.96
CA CYS A 489 -28.51 -14.12 -19.00
C CYS A 489 -27.27 -13.54 -19.71
N PRO A 490 -26.87 -14.05 -20.87
CA PRO A 490 -25.73 -13.53 -21.60
C PRO A 490 -25.95 -12.08 -22.09
N ASN A 491 -27.21 -11.66 -22.22
CA ASN A 491 -27.56 -10.33 -22.67
C ASN A 491 -28.33 -9.57 -21.59
N LEU A 492 -28.21 -8.27 -21.55
CA LEU A 492 -28.92 -7.40 -20.60
C LEU A 492 -30.45 -7.52 -20.77
N GLU A 493 -30.95 -7.73 -21.99
CA GLU A 493 -32.37 -7.86 -22.31
C GLU A 493 -33.01 -9.10 -21.64
N ASP A 494 -32.24 -10.14 -21.34
CA ASP A 494 -32.73 -11.38 -20.72
C ASP A 494 -33.31 -11.13 -19.32
N TYR A 495 -32.96 -10.01 -18.69
CA TYR A 495 -33.57 -9.57 -17.42
C TYR A 495 -34.98 -8.98 -17.57
N GLY A 496 -35.40 -8.64 -18.78
CA GLY A 496 -36.71 -8.01 -19.05
C GLY A 496 -36.89 -6.65 -18.36
N LEU A 497 -35.80 -5.92 -18.12
CA LEU A 497 -35.85 -4.61 -17.45
C LEU A 497 -36.29 -3.53 -18.44
N THR A 498 -37.48 -2.95 -18.20
CA THR A 498 -37.99 -1.83 -19.00
C THR A 498 -38.12 -0.57 -18.13
N ALA A 499 -38.02 0.60 -18.76
CA ALA A 499 -38.12 1.86 -18.00
C ALA A 499 -39.47 2.00 -17.26
N SER A 500 -40.54 1.38 -17.73
CA SER A 500 -41.88 1.41 -17.11
C SER A 500 -41.96 0.58 -15.82
N LEU A 501 -41.06 -0.38 -15.63
CA LEU A 501 -40.99 -1.23 -14.44
C LEU A 501 -40.11 -0.66 -13.35
N GLY A 502 -39.32 0.37 -13.63
CA GLY A 502 -38.35 0.96 -12.72
C GLY A 502 -38.67 2.40 -12.31
N TYR A 503 -37.85 2.93 -11.44
CA TYR A 503 -37.80 4.35 -11.09
C TYR A 503 -36.43 4.91 -11.46
N THR A 504 -36.42 5.89 -12.37
CA THR A 504 -35.21 6.59 -12.78
C THR A 504 -34.86 7.66 -11.77
N TYR A 505 -33.59 7.75 -11.35
CA TYR A 505 -33.14 8.68 -10.34
C TYR A 505 -31.76 9.26 -10.66
N ASP A 506 -31.45 10.39 -10.07
CA ASP A 506 -30.17 11.06 -10.14
C ASP A 506 -29.59 11.32 -8.77
N LEU A 507 -28.30 11.70 -8.74
CA LEU A 507 -27.57 12.04 -7.53
C LEU A 507 -27.29 13.54 -7.47
N GLN A 508 -27.47 14.16 -6.30
CA GLN A 508 -27.16 15.57 -6.06
C GLN A 508 -25.72 15.94 -6.46
N THR A 509 -24.78 15.07 -6.18
CA THR A 509 -23.41 15.14 -6.68
C THR A 509 -23.05 13.78 -7.26
N PRO A 510 -22.94 13.64 -8.57
CA PRO A 510 -22.62 12.36 -9.20
C PRO A 510 -21.13 12.03 -9.12
N LEU A 511 -20.81 10.74 -8.94
CA LEU A 511 -19.45 10.22 -9.07
C LEU A 511 -18.95 10.42 -10.51
N PHE A 512 -17.74 10.94 -10.67
CA PHE A 512 -17.10 11.12 -11.99
C PHE A 512 -16.76 9.76 -12.63
N SER A 513 -16.92 9.64 -13.94
CA SER A 513 -16.55 8.47 -14.74
C SER A 513 -16.24 8.90 -16.17
N ASP A 514 -15.05 9.47 -16.36
CA ASP A 514 -14.51 9.87 -17.67
C ASP A 514 -15.49 10.66 -18.56
N TYR A 515 -16.21 11.61 -17.95
CA TYR A 515 -17.26 12.42 -18.60
C TYR A 515 -18.44 11.64 -19.19
N MET A 516 -18.54 10.32 -18.94
CA MET A 516 -19.71 9.56 -19.39
C MET A 516 -20.97 10.02 -18.64
N GLU A 517 -22.06 10.24 -19.39
CA GLU A 517 -23.40 10.45 -18.84
C GLU A 517 -23.91 9.16 -18.21
N LYS A 518 -24.70 9.27 -17.15
CA LYS A 518 -25.18 8.10 -16.40
C LYS A 518 -26.68 8.11 -16.25
N GLN A 519 -27.32 7.09 -16.79
CA GLN A 519 -28.74 6.82 -16.60
C GLN A 519 -28.88 5.73 -15.53
N ARG A 520 -29.62 6.02 -14.44
CA ARG A 520 -29.79 5.11 -13.31
C ARG A 520 -31.26 4.77 -13.13
N THR A 521 -31.54 3.50 -12.98
CA THR A 521 -32.90 3.02 -12.72
C THR A 521 -32.87 1.94 -11.63
N ILE A 522 -33.75 2.04 -10.66
CA ILE A 522 -33.96 1.02 -9.64
C ILE A 522 -35.24 0.24 -9.92
N TYR A 523 -35.17 -1.07 -9.75
CA TYR A 523 -36.28 -2.02 -9.92
C TYR A 523 -36.46 -2.77 -8.61
N LEU A 524 -37.69 -2.72 -8.07
CA LEU A 524 -38.02 -3.43 -6.84
C LEU A 524 -38.85 -4.68 -7.14
N PRO A 525 -38.70 -5.75 -6.34
CA PRO A 525 -39.62 -6.87 -6.38
C PRO A 525 -41.10 -6.41 -6.12
N ALA A 526 -42.04 -7.13 -6.71
CA ALA A 526 -43.44 -6.80 -6.55
C ALA A 526 -43.82 -6.73 -5.04
N ASN A 527 -44.62 -5.72 -4.68
CA ASN A 527 -45.12 -5.48 -3.32
C ASN A 527 -43.98 -5.26 -2.26
N SER A 528 -42.83 -4.76 -2.69
CA SER A 528 -41.74 -4.42 -1.78
C SER A 528 -41.37 -2.94 -1.85
N SER A 529 -40.67 -2.45 -0.83
CA SER A 529 -40.24 -1.06 -0.71
C SER A 529 -38.82 -0.98 -0.16
N LEU A 530 -38.15 0.13 -0.41
CA LEU A 530 -36.93 0.55 0.28
C LEU A 530 -37.30 1.03 1.69
N ALA A 531 -36.45 0.80 2.68
CA ALA A 531 -36.62 1.45 3.98
C ALA A 531 -35.58 2.58 4.12
N TYR A 532 -36.05 3.70 4.65
CA TYR A 532 -35.24 4.89 4.90
C TYR A 532 -34.08 4.61 5.87
N THR A 533 -32.95 5.27 5.63
CA THR A 533 -31.83 5.34 6.57
C THR A 533 -31.32 6.78 6.62
N ALA A 534 -31.02 7.28 7.81
CA ALA A 534 -30.41 8.60 7.99
C ALA A 534 -28.93 8.59 7.59
N SER A 535 -28.28 7.45 7.61
CA SER A 535 -26.87 7.28 7.21
C SER A 535 -26.68 6.02 6.39
N GLY A 536 -25.75 6.04 5.43
CA GLY A 536 -25.52 4.91 4.54
C GLY A 536 -26.59 4.73 3.45
N PRO A 537 -26.58 3.60 2.74
CA PRO A 537 -27.55 3.30 1.70
C PRO A 537 -28.94 3.00 2.28
N LEU A 538 -29.99 3.32 1.51
CA LEU A 538 -31.34 2.85 1.78
C LEU A 538 -31.36 1.31 1.86
N LYS A 539 -32.12 0.75 2.79
CA LYS A 539 -32.27 -0.70 2.90
C LYS A 539 -33.15 -1.21 1.76
N ALA A 540 -32.53 -1.96 0.85
CA ALA A 540 -33.24 -2.52 -0.29
C ALA A 540 -33.65 -3.98 -0.01
N PRO A 541 -34.83 -4.43 -0.45
CA PRO A 541 -35.23 -5.82 -0.36
C PRO A 541 -34.38 -6.72 -1.25
N ILE A 542 -34.26 -8.00 -0.88
CA ILE A 542 -33.63 -9.02 -1.74
C ILE A 542 -34.40 -9.09 -3.06
N GLY A 543 -33.71 -9.17 -4.19
CA GLY A 543 -34.28 -9.11 -5.54
C GLY A 543 -34.31 -7.71 -6.14
N THR A 544 -33.88 -6.66 -5.40
CA THR A 544 -33.70 -5.32 -5.98
C THR A 544 -32.59 -5.34 -7.03
N ILE A 545 -32.86 -4.69 -8.16
CA ILE A 545 -31.88 -4.48 -9.23
C ILE A 545 -31.68 -2.98 -9.44
N ILE A 546 -30.42 -2.55 -9.48
CA ILE A 546 -30.05 -1.20 -9.90
C ILE A 546 -29.32 -1.31 -11.23
N SER A 547 -29.80 -0.65 -12.26
CA SER A 547 -29.09 -0.50 -13.51
C SER A 547 -28.43 0.87 -13.61
N LYS A 548 -27.20 0.92 -14.10
CA LYS A 548 -26.48 2.16 -14.39
C LYS A 548 -25.85 2.06 -15.78
N THR A 549 -26.44 2.76 -16.74
CA THR A 549 -25.94 2.81 -18.13
C THR A 549 -25.05 4.04 -18.32
N PHE A 550 -23.87 3.81 -18.87
CA PHE A 550 -22.89 4.85 -19.23
C PHE A 550 -23.04 5.15 -20.72
N VAL A 551 -23.32 6.42 -21.02
CA VAL A 551 -23.54 6.92 -22.37
C VAL A 551 -22.41 7.89 -22.72
N ASN A 552 -21.79 7.69 -23.86
CA ASN A 552 -20.79 8.63 -24.37
C ASN A 552 -21.50 9.90 -24.87
N PRO A 553 -21.25 11.07 -24.26
CA PRO A 553 -22.00 12.30 -24.59
C PRO A 553 -21.76 12.81 -26.02
N SER A 554 -20.63 12.48 -26.64
CA SER A 554 -20.33 12.91 -28.02
C SER A 554 -21.01 12.05 -29.05
N SER A 555 -21.10 10.74 -28.82
CA SER A 555 -21.73 9.80 -29.76
C SER A 555 -23.19 9.48 -29.43
N GLN A 556 -23.66 9.82 -28.24
CA GLN A 556 -24.95 9.45 -27.65
C GLN A 556 -25.22 7.93 -27.70
N LYS A 557 -24.15 7.13 -27.64
CA LYS A 557 -24.24 5.67 -27.61
C LYS A 557 -23.95 5.15 -26.20
N ALA A 558 -24.75 4.18 -25.79
CA ALA A 558 -24.44 3.41 -24.59
C ALA A 558 -23.13 2.61 -24.81
N VAL A 559 -22.28 2.62 -23.79
CA VAL A 559 -20.97 1.96 -23.80
C VAL A 559 -21.02 0.74 -22.88
N GLU A 560 -21.56 0.91 -21.67
CA GLU A 560 -21.64 -0.09 -20.64
C GLU A 560 -22.95 0.07 -19.85
N THR A 561 -23.52 -1.04 -19.38
CA THR A 561 -24.53 -1.06 -18.32
C THR A 561 -24.06 -1.96 -17.19
N ARG A 562 -23.97 -1.43 -15.98
CA ARG A 562 -23.71 -2.22 -14.77
C ARG A 562 -25.03 -2.51 -14.08
N LEU A 563 -25.29 -3.78 -13.77
CA LEU A 563 -26.35 -4.19 -12.86
C LEU A 563 -25.77 -4.43 -11.48
N LEU A 564 -26.41 -3.89 -10.45
CA LEU A 564 -26.25 -4.33 -9.07
C LEU A 564 -27.49 -5.11 -8.68
N ILE A 565 -27.34 -6.35 -8.29
CA ILE A 565 -28.44 -7.26 -7.92
C ILE A 565 -28.31 -7.61 -6.43
N HIS A 566 -29.36 -7.34 -5.65
CA HIS A 566 -29.37 -7.69 -4.24
C HIS A 566 -29.83 -9.13 -4.05
N ARG A 567 -28.90 -10.00 -3.67
CA ARG A 567 -29.11 -11.45 -3.45
C ARG A 567 -29.11 -11.75 -1.95
N GLN A 568 -29.37 -13.00 -1.56
CA GLN A 568 -29.27 -13.42 -0.15
C GLN A 568 -27.84 -13.29 0.39
N SER A 569 -26.84 -13.56 -0.44
CA SER A 569 -25.41 -13.40 -0.11
C SER A 569 -24.93 -11.95 -0.11
N GLY A 570 -25.77 -10.98 -0.46
CA GLY A 570 -25.43 -9.57 -0.61
C GLY A 570 -25.56 -9.07 -2.04
N TRP A 571 -25.01 -7.90 -2.30
CA TRP A 571 -25.02 -7.29 -3.62
C TRP A 571 -23.96 -7.87 -4.55
N VAL A 572 -24.31 -7.99 -5.82
CA VAL A 572 -23.42 -8.47 -6.89
C VAL A 572 -23.44 -7.48 -8.04
N GLY A 573 -22.26 -7.16 -8.61
CA GLY A 573 -22.10 -6.29 -9.77
C GLY A 573 -21.90 -7.11 -11.05
N LEU A 574 -22.66 -6.84 -12.11
CA LEU A 574 -22.56 -7.50 -13.42
C LEU A 574 -22.36 -6.45 -14.51
N PRO A 575 -21.20 -6.42 -15.19
CA PRO A 575 -20.96 -5.51 -16.29
C PRO A 575 -21.46 -6.07 -17.62
N TYR A 576 -22.22 -5.29 -18.36
CA TYR A 576 -22.71 -5.57 -19.73
C TYR A 576 -22.14 -4.56 -20.69
N LEU A 577 -21.41 -5.03 -21.68
CA LEU A 577 -20.76 -4.20 -22.70
C LEU A 577 -21.65 -4.06 -23.94
N TRP A 578 -21.94 -2.82 -24.36
CA TRP A 578 -22.73 -2.52 -25.53
C TRP A 578 -21.93 -2.64 -26.81
N ASN A 579 -22.43 -3.48 -27.75
CA ASN A 579 -21.91 -3.58 -29.10
C ASN A 579 -23.07 -3.71 -30.07
N ASN A 580 -23.16 -2.82 -31.05
CA ASN A 580 -24.21 -2.81 -32.11
C ASN A 580 -25.64 -2.92 -31.55
N GLY A 581 -25.92 -2.26 -30.42
CA GLY A 581 -27.27 -2.22 -29.83
C GLY A 581 -27.62 -3.41 -28.95
N ILE A 582 -26.70 -4.35 -28.75
CA ILE A 582 -26.83 -5.49 -27.81
C ILE A 582 -25.80 -5.33 -26.66
N ALA A 583 -26.27 -5.47 -25.42
CA ALA A 583 -25.39 -5.45 -24.26
C ALA A 583 -25.13 -6.87 -23.78
N LYS A 584 -23.89 -7.34 -23.84
CA LYS A 584 -23.47 -8.68 -23.46
C LYS A 584 -22.68 -8.66 -22.14
N LEU A 585 -22.87 -9.69 -21.33
CA LEU A 585 -22.13 -9.89 -20.10
C LEU A 585 -20.62 -10.03 -20.36
N HIS A 586 -19.82 -9.30 -19.56
CA HIS A 586 -18.37 -9.28 -19.68
C HIS A 586 -17.70 -9.44 -18.30
N VAL A 587 -17.71 -10.66 -17.77
CA VAL A 587 -17.30 -10.98 -16.39
C VAL A 587 -15.89 -10.49 -16.08
N GLY A 588 -14.94 -10.66 -16.99
CA GLY A 588 -13.53 -10.28 -16.83
C GLY A 588 -13.24 -8.78 -17.02
N GLY A 589 -14.26 -7.96 -17.26
CA GLY A 589 -14.05 -6.53 -17.57
C GLY A 589 -13.43 -6.30 -18.95
N ALA A 590 -13.18 -5.05 -19.33
CA ALA A 590 -12.55 -4.68 -20.60
C ALA A 590 -11.92 -3.29 -20.57
N LEU A 591 -10.89 -3.09 -21.40
CA LEU A 591 -10.39 -1.77 -21.78
C LEU A 591 -10.82 -1.50 -23.23
N ILE A 592 -11.67 -0.50 -23.46
CA ILE A 592 -12.24 -0.21 -24.77
C ILE A 592 -11.86 1.19 -25.25
N PRO A 593 -11.43 1.34 -26.52
CA PRO A 593 -11.11 2.64 -27.06
C PRO A 593 -12.38 3.49 -27.16
N GLN A 594 -12.29 4.71 -26.67
CA GLN A 594 -13.34 5.72 -26.72
C GLN A 594 -12.79 7.05 -27.21
N SER A 595 -13.67 7.92 -27.72
CA SER A 595 -13.34 9.31 -28.02
C SER A 595 -14.46 10.25 -27.58
N ILE A 596 -14.08 11.42 -27.08
CA ILE A 596 -14.99 12.46 -26.61
C ILE A 596 -14.54 13.83 -27.11
N ASN A 597 -15.48 14.74 -27.33
CA ASN A 597 -15.17 16.13 -27.60
C ASN A 597 -15.37 16.96 -26.31
N LEU A 598 -14.28 17.46 -25.76
CA LEU A 598 -14.30 18.36 -24.60
C LEU A 598 -13.79 19.72 -25.04
N GLU A 599 -14.61 20.77 -24.87
CA GLU A 599 -14.27 22.16 -25.20
C GLU A 599 -13.70 22.32 -26.62
N GLY A 600 -14.26 21.58 -27.59
CA GLY A 600 -13.85 21.61 -28.97
C GLY A 600 -12.61 20.78 -29.35
N LYS A 601 -12.02 20.04 -28.38
CA LYS A 601 -10.92 19.13 -28.62
C LYS A 601 -11.40 17.69 -28.56
N ARG A 602 -10.99 16.88 -29.55
CA ARG A 602 -11.16 15.44 -29.50
C ARG A 602 -10.11 14.84 -28.60
N ILE A 603 -10.53 14.02 -27.62
CA ILE A 603 -9.68 13.25 -26.74
C ILE A 603 -10.00 11.78 -26.95
N ASP A 604 -8.98 11.01 -27.29
CA ASP A 604 -9.06 9.55 -27.41
C ASP A 604 -8.44 8.91 -26.19
N TRP A 605 -9.11 7.91 -25.57
CA TRP A 605 -8.62 7.19 -24.39
C TRP A 605 -9.16 5.76 -24.35
N HIS A 606 -8.67 4.97 -23.41
CA HIS A 606 -9.23 3.65 -23.11
C HIS A 606 -10.15 3.76 -21.89
N TYR A 607 -11.45 3.51 -22.12
CA TYR A 607 -12.45 3.43 -21.07
C TYR A 607 -12.41 2.07 -20.41
N GLN A 608 -12.28 2.03 -19.08
CA GLN A 608 -12.26 0.79 -18.32
C GLN A 608 -13.68 0.36 -17.95
N VAL A 609 -14.09 -0.81 -18.43
CA VAL A 609 -15.25 -1.56 -17.95
C VAL A 609 -14.74 -2.46 -16.82
N PRO A 610 -15.09 -2.19 -15.54
CA PRO A 610 -14.58 -2.98 -14.42
C PRO A 610 -15.18 -4.38 -14.41
N ASN A 611 -14.38 -5.34 -13.98
CA ASN A 611 -14.83 -6.68 -13.68
C ASN A 611 -15.54 -6.77 -12.33
N GLN A 612 -16.07 -7.94 -11.98
CA GLN A 612 -16.78 -8.15 -10.71
C GLN A 612 -15.92 -7.83 -9.48
N ASN A 613 -14.67 -8.27 -9.45
CA ASN A 613 -13.78 -8.03 -8.32
C ASN A 613 -13.43 -6.54 -8.16
N GLN A 614 -13.29 -5.82 -9.27
CA GLN A 614 -13.09 -4.36 -9.27
C GLN A 614 -14.35 -3.60 -8.82
N CYS A 615 -15.55 -4.11 -9.13
CA CYS A 615 -16.78 -3.57 -8.55
C CYS A 615 -16.77 -3.72 -7.01
N ASP A 616 -16.41 -4.91 -6.54
CA ASP A 616 -16.32 -5.21 -5.12
C ASP A 616 -15.33 -4.27 -4.40
N SER A 617 -14.16 -4.02 -4.97
CA SER A 617 -13.15 -3.11 -4.40
C SER A 617 -13.67 -1.72 -4.09
N CYS A 618 -14.49 -1.11 -4.97
CA CYS A 618 -15.08 0.21 -4.73
C CYS A 618 -16.32 0.17 -3.82
N HIS A 619 -17.12 -0.91 -3.90
CA HIS A 619 -18.40 -1.02 -3.23
C HIS A 619 -18.33 -1.67 -1.84
N LYS A 620 -17.18 -2.26 -1.47
CA LYS A 620 -17.00 -2.95 -0.20
C LYS A 620 -16.92 -1.99 0.98
N GLN A 621 -17.70 -2.24 2.01
CA GLN A 621 -17.65 -1.57 3.31
C GLN A 621 -17.52 -2.64 4.39
N GLY A 622 -16.33 -2.78 4.97
CA GLY A 622 -15.98 -3.94 5.76
C GLY A 622 -16.06 -5.22 4.92
N LYS A 623 -16.92 -6.15 5.33
CA LYS A 623 -17.14 -7.42 4.58
C LYS A 623 -18.36 -7.40 3.66
N GLN A 624 -19.05 -6.26 3.51
CA GLN A 624 -20.31 -6.17 2.76
C GLN A 624 -20.19 -5.28 1.53
N PHE A 625 -20.66 -5.76 0.40
CA PHE A 625 -20.88 -4.94 -0.78
C PHE A 625 -22.07 -4.00 -0.56
N GLN A 626 -21.93 -2.70 -0.89
CA GLN A 626 -22.98 -1.69 -0.73
C GLN A 626 -23.10 -0.79 -1.96
N PRO A 627 -24.32 -0.42 -2.39
CA PRO A 627 -24.51 0.55 -3.46
C PRO A 627 -24.07 1.96 -3.00
N ILE A 628 -23.13 2.56 -3.68
CA ILE A 628 -22.56 3.88 -3.32
C ILE A 628 -23.62 5.00 -3.44
N GLY A 629 -24.40 5.02 -4.53
CA GLY A 629 -25.32 6.10 -4.84
C GLY A 629 -26.72 5.99 -4.23
N LEU A 630 -27.09 4.84 -3.68
CA LEU A 630 -28.43 4.61 -3.13
C LEU A 630 -28.52 5.06 -1.66
N ALA A 631 -28.10 6.27 -1.35
CA ALA A 631 -28.14 6.82 0.01
C ALA A 631 -28.97 8.10 0.05
N THR A 632 -29.69 8.30 1.15
CA THR A 632 -30.60 9.44 1.35
C THR A 632 -29.95 10.78 1.01
N LYS A 633 -28.71 11.02 1.48
CA LYS A 633 -28.00 12.29 1.26
C LYS A 633 -27.78 12.61 -0.22
N TRP A 634 -27.66 11.60 -1.09
CA TRP A 634 -27.48 11.79 -2.53
C TRP A 634 -28.79 11.94 -3.30
N LEU A 635 -29.89 11.35 -2.76
CA LEU A 635 -31.22 11.32 -3.38
C LEU A 635 -32.11 12.48 -2.91
N ASN A 636 -31.72 13.20 -1.83
CA ASN A 636 -32.52 14.27 -1.24
C ASN A 636 -32.42 15.57 -2.05
N HIS A 637 -32.86 15.50 -3.33
CA HIS A 637 -33.00 16.64 -4.22
C HIS A 637 -34.12 16.39 -5.23
N SER A 638 -34.59 17.43 -5.91
CA SER A 638 -35.62 17.32 -6.95
C SER A 638 -36.86 16.51 -6.53
N ASN A 639 -37.15 16.52 -5.24
CA ASN A 639 -38.29 15.80 -4.62
C ASN A 639 -38.29 14.27 -4.82
N GLN A 640 -37.17 13.65 -5.16
CA GLN A 640 -37.09 12.21 -5.50
C GLN A 640 -37.48 11.29 -4.33
N LEU A 641 -37.07 11.61 -3.08
CA LEU A 641 -37.45 10.81 -1.92
C LEU A 641 -38.97 10.81 -1.69
N GLN A 642 -39.62 11.96 -1.84
CA GLN A 642 -41.07 12.08 -1.75
C GLN A 642 -41.79 11.31 -2.87
N GLN A 643 -41.29 11.42 -4.10
CA GLN A 643 -41.83 10.67 -5.24
C GLN A 643 -41.73 9.14 -5.03
N LEU A 644 -40.67 8.67 -4.41
CA LEU A 644 -40.51 7.26 -4.06
C LEU A 644 -41.51 6.85 -2.96
N GLU A 645 -41.73 7.68 -1.96
CA GLU A 645 -42.73 7.46 -0.90
C GLU A 645 -44.16 7.46 -1.46
N ASP A 646 -44.49 8.46 -2.30
CA ASP A 646 -45.83 8.58 -2.92
C ASP A 646 -46.13 7.37 -3.84
N LYS A 647 -45.11 6.74 -4.41
CA LYS A 647 -45.27 5.47 -5.16
C LYS A 647 -45.37 4.23 -4.26
N GLY A 648 -45.22 4.37 -2.95
CA GLY A 648 -45.08 3.24 -2.03
C GLY A 648 -43.75 2.47 -2.14
N TRP A 649 -42.73 3.06 -2.76
CA TRP A 649 -41.44 2.45 -2.95
C TRP A 649 -40.41 2.84 -1.88
N LEU A 650 -40.73 3.81 -1.00
CA LEU A 650 -39.94 4.19 0.16
C LEU A 650 -40.84 4.24 1.38
N THR A 651 -40.36 3.67 2.49
CA THR A 651 -41.05 3.69 3.79
C THR A 651 -40.16 4.38 4.82
N GLU A 652 -40.79 4.78 5.94
CA GLU A 652 -40.12 5.39 7.10
C GLU A 652 -39.41 6.73 6.78
N LEU A 653 -39.82 7.43 5.71
CA LEU A 653 -39.26 8.74 5.38
C LEU A 653 -39.73 9.77 6.47
N PRO A 654 -38.78 10.53 7.08
CA PRO A 654 -39.15 11.57 8.03
C PRO A 654 -40.12 12.61 7.41
N GLU A 655 -41.23 12.92 8.10
CA GLU A 655 -42.20 13.93 7.67
C GLU A 655 -41.56 15.31 7.54
N ASP A 656 -40.68 15.69 8.51
CA ASP A 656 -39.92 16.94 8.45
C ASP A 656 -38.71 16.79 7.49
N PRO A 657 -38.72 17.53 6.37
CA PRO A 657 -37.58 17.49 5.41
C PRO A 657 -36.25 17.91 6.03
N ASN A 658 -36.23 18.70 7.11
CA ASN A 658 -34.96 19.11 7.75
C ASN A 658 -34.26 17.97 8.51
N GLN A 659 -34.97 16.87 8.78
CA GLN A 659 -34.39 15.66 9.37
C GLN A 659 -33.74 14.74 8.30
N ARG A 660 -33.90 15.05 7.02
CA ARG A 660 -33.36 14.28 5.92
C ARG A 660 -31.95 14.78 5.60
N PRO A 661 -30.90 13.95 5.65
CA PRO A 661 -29.53 14.37 5.32
C PRO A 661 -29.45 14.91 3.89
N LEU A 662 -28.72 16.01 3.74
CA LEU A 662 -28.51 16.72 2.49
C LEU A 662 -27.02 16.95 2.27
N VAL A 663 -26.54 16.83 1.05
CA VAL A 663 -25.21 17.25 0.62
C VAL A 663 -25.28 18.35 -0.43
N ALA A 664 -24.21 19.11 -0.54
CA ALA A 664 -24.10 20.16 -1.56
C ALA A 664 -24.04 19.56 -2.97
N ALA A 665 -24.59 20.25 -3.96
CA ALA A 665 -24.24 20.03 -5.34
C ALA A 665 -22.84 20.64 -5.58
N TRP A 666 -21.92 19.84 -6.09
CA TRP A 666 -20.50 20.23 -6.23
C TRP A 666 -20.30 21.44 -7.19
N ASP A 667 -21.19 21.60 -8.15
CA ASP A 667 -21.19 22.61 -9.21
C ASP A 667 -22.12 23.80 -8.96
N ASP A 668 -22.99 23.75 -7.92
CA ASP A 668 -23.89 24.84 -7.59
C ASP A 668 -23.20 25.92 -6.75
N THR A 669 -22.72 26.95 -7.43
CA THR A 669 -22.04 28.11 -6.79
C THR A 669 -23.01 29.09 -6.13
N ASN A 670 -24.30 29.01 -6.41
CA ASN A 670 -25.29 29.98 -5.93
C ASN A 670 -25.80 29.62 -4.53
N ASN A 671 -26.00 28.31 -4.28
CA ASN A 671 -26.63 27.84 -3.04
C ASN A 671 -25.65 27.17 -2.09
N ASN A 672 -24.42 26.85 -2.54
CA ASN A 672 -23.43 26.13 -1.75
C ASN A 672 -22.07 26.84 -1.74
N ASN A 673 -21.48 26.97 -0.55
CA ASN A 673 -20.16 27.55 -0.42
C ASN A 673 -19.06 26.58 -0.90
N LEU A 674 -17.87 27.10 -1.13
CA LEU A 674 -16.75 26.34 -1.68
C LEU A 674 -16.36 25.11 -0.83
N PRO A 675 -16.23 25.18 0.52
CA PRO A 675 -15.97 24.01 1.34
C PRO A 675 -17.04 22.93 1.24
N GLN A 676 -18.32 23.28 1.23
CA GLN A 676 -19.42 22.31 1.10
C GLN A 676 -19.35 21.58 -0.23
N ARG A 677 -19.12 22.30 -1.33
CA ARG A 677 -18.99 21.76 -2.68
C ARG A 677 -17.79 20.81 -2.80
N ALA A 678 -16.62 21.24 -2.32
CA ALA A 678 -15.40 20.43 -2.33
C ALA A 678 -15.54 19.15 -1.51
N ARG A 679 -16.13 19.25 -0.31
CA ARG A 679 -16.35 18.09 0.57
C ARG A 679 -17.37 17.13 0.01
N ALA A 680 -18.45 17.59 -0.63
CA ALA A 680 -19.41 16.73 -1.31
C ALA A 680 -18.77 16.00 -2.50
N TYR A 681 -17.92 16.69 -3.27
CA TYR A 681 -17.16 16.09 -4.36
C TYR A 681 -16.21 14.98 -3.88
N LEU A 682 -15.45 15.24 -2.81
CA LEU A 682 -14.55 14.24 -2.21
C LEU A 682 -15.29 13.06 -1.61
N ASP A 683 -16.43 13.27 -0.97
CA ASP A 683 -17.22 12.20 -0.36
C ASP A 683 -17.70 11.17 -1.41
N ILE A 684 -18.29 11.62 -2.51
CA ILE A 684 -18.81 10.68 -3.53
C ILE A 684 -17.70 10.05 -4.37
N ASN A 685 -16.62 10.79 -4.68
CA ASN A 685 -15.56 10.29 -5.55
C ASN A 685 -14.44 9.52 -4.81
N CYS A 686 -14.25 9.78 -3.52
CA CYS A 686 -13.13 9.25 -2.75
C CYS A 686 -13.58 8.59 -1.43
N GLY A 687 -14.61 9.15 -0.76
CA GLY A 687 -15.04 8.75 0.58
C GLY A 687 -15.62 7.34 0.67
N HIS A 688 -15.97 6.69 -0.44
CA HIS A 688 -16.41 5.29 -0.45
C HIS A 688 -15.24 4.31 -0.25
N CYS A 689 -14.02 4.64 -0.70
CA CYS A 689 -12.79 3.90 -0.41
C CYS A 689 -12.05 4.45 0.82
N HIS A 690 -11.91 5.79 0.90
CA HIS A 690 -11.23 6.46 2.01
C HIS A 690 -12.17 6.72 3.19
N ASN A 691 -12.38 5.68 3.98
CA ASN A 691 -13.11 5.69 5.25
C ASN A 691 -12.71 4.43 6.06
N PRO A 692 -12.98 4.34 7.37
CA PRO A 692 -12.52 3.22 8.21
C PRO A 692 -13.00 1.82 7.80
N ALA A 693 -14.04 1.71 6.97
CA ALA A 693 -14.56 0.45 6.46
C ALA A 693 -14.30 0.23 4.94
N GLY A 694 -13.71 1.20 4.25
CA GLY A 694 -13.41 1.14 2.82
C GLY A 694 -12.06 0.51 2.54
N LEU A 695 -11.80 0.13 1.29
CA LEU A 695 -10.56 -0.55 0.88
C LEU A 695 -9.30 0.27 1.17
N ALA A 696 -9.35 1.61 1.08
CA ALA A 696 -8.20 2.47 1.35
C ALA A 696 -8.06 2.90 2.82
N HIS A 697 -8.68 2.16 3.77
CA HIS A 697 -8.62 2.48 5.20
C HIS A 697 -7.20 2.41 5.79
N THR A 698 -6.32 1.58 5.22
CA THR A 698 -4.92 1.45 5.61
C THR A 698 -4.14 2.76 5.50
N SER A 699 -4.56 3.67 4.62
CA SER A 699 -3.97 5.01 4.50
C SER A 699 -4.26 5.93 5.69
N GLY A 700 -5.20 5.56 6.58
CA GLY A 700 -5.67 6.40 7.68
C GLY A 700 -6.39 7.69 7.22
N LEU A 701 -6.73 7.81 5.93
CA LEU A 701 -7.43 8.96 5.35
C LEU A 701 -8.93 8.70 5.28
N ALA A 702 -9.76 9.65 5.77
CA ALA A 702 -11.21 9.57 5.75
C ALA A 702 -11.83 10.82 5.11
N LEU A 703 -12.50 10.66 3.95
CA LEU A 703 -12.95 11.77 3.12
C LEU A 703 -14.49 11.96 3.07
N LYS A 704 -15.21 11.44 4.07
CA LYS A 704 -16.64 11.67 4.21
C LYS A 704 -16.94 13.14 4.54
N ALA A 705 -17.97 13.74 3.92
CA ALA A 705 -18.28 15.16 4.05
C ALA A 705 -18.69 15.59 5.47
N GLU A 706 -19.28 14.69 6.23
CA GLU A 706 -19.73 14.93 7.61
C GLU A 706 -18.60 15.00 8.65
N LEU A 707 -17.40 14.53 8.33
CA LEU A 707 -16.28 14.55 9.27
C LEU A 707 -15.70 15.96 9.44
N PRO A 708 -15.28 16.39 10.64
CA PRO A 708 -14.57 17.65 10.82
C PRO A 708 -13.23 17.64 10.13
N MET A 709 -12.74 18.81 9.72
CA MET A 709 -11.39 18.95 9.16
C MET A 709 -10.33 18.64 10.22
N SER A 710 -9.42 17.74 9.89
CA SER A 710 -8.36 17.26 10.80
C SER A 710 -7.28 16.52 10.00
N THR A 711 -6.24 16.03 10.67
CA THR A 711 -5.25 15.11 10.09
C THR A 711 -5.92 13.87 9.46
N LYS A 712 -6.98 13.31 10.10
CA LYS A 712 -7.72 12.18 9.52
C LYS A 712 -8.42 12.50 8.20
N THR A 713 -8.77 13.76 7.96
CA THR A 713 -9.34 14.22 6.69
C THR A 713 -8.30 14.75 5.70
N GLY A 714 -7.02 14.57 6.01
CA GLY A 714 -5.89 14.84 5.13
C GLY A 714 -5.13 16.14 5.42
N VAL A 715 -5.62 17.02 6.29
CA VAL A 715 -4.93 18.30 6.59
C VAL A 715 -3.63 18.01 7.32
N CYS A 716 -2.51 18.41 6.72
CA CYS A 716 -1.16 18.15 7.22
C CYS A 716 -0.89 16.68 7.59
N LYS A 717 -1.55 15.75 6.89
CA LYS A 717 -1.35 14.32 7.08
C LYS A 717 -0.19 13.85 6.22
N PRO A 718 0.88 13.29 6.81
CA PRO A 718 1.93 12.63 6.04
C PRO A 718 1.38 11.45 5.22
N PRO A 719 1.99 11.12 4.08
CA PRO A 719 1.64 9.93 3.33
C PRO A 719 2.00 8.66 4.10
N VAL A 720 1.22 7.61 3.90
CA VAL A 720 1.50 6.27 4.42
C VAL A 720 1.54 5.33 3.22
N ALA A 721 2.63 4.59 3.05
CA ALA A 721 2.79 3.61 1.98
C ALA A 721 2.38 4.16 0.58
N ALA A 722 2.71 5.42 0.30
CA ALA A 722 2.25 6.09 -0.92
C ALA A 722 3.17 5.85 -2.12
N GLY A 723 4.39 5.37 -1.90
CA GLY A 723 5.39 5.19 -2.97
C GLY A 723 5.49 6.45 -3.85
N ARG A 724 5.55 6.26 -5.16
CA ARG A 724 5.52 7.36 -6.15
C ARG A 724 4.29 8.25 -6.06
N GLY A 725 3.21 7.77 -5.46
CA GLY A 725 1.99 8.55 -5.25
C GLY A 725 2.15 9.73 -4.29
N ALA A 726 3.25 9.81 -3.55
CA ALA A 726 3.62 10.99 -2.75
C ALA A 726 4.08 12.16 -3.64
N GLY A 727 4.80 11.88 -4.76
CA GLY A 727 5.25 12.89 -5.72
C GLY A 727 6.16 13.93 -5.08
N ASP A 728 7.08 13.50 -4.22
CA ASP A 728 8.02 14.34 -3.48
C ASP A 728 7.33 15.40 -2.58
N LEU A 729 6.08 15.13 -2.16
CA LEU A 729 5.26 16.00 -1.33
C LEU A 729 5.07 15.41 0.07
N SER A 730 5.08 16.27 1.09
CA SER A 730 5.08 15.86 2.50
C SER A 730 3.70 15.59 3.08
N TYR A 731 2.63 16.19 2.54
CA TYR A 731 1.30 16.12 3.16
C TYR A 731 0.18 15.90 2.15
N ALA A 732 -0.88 15.19 2.59
CA ALA A 732 -2.06 14.93 1.77
C ALA A 732 -2.78 16.24 1.37
N ILE A 733 -2.93 17.19 2.29
CA ILE A 733 -3.45 18.54 2.05
C ILE A 733 -2.58 19.54 2.81
N VAL A 734 -2.01 20.50 2.10
CA VAL A 734 -1.30 21.66 2.67
C VAL A 734 -2.23 22.88 2.57
N PRO A 735 -2.72 23.43 3.69
CA PRO A 735 -3.57 24.63 3.66
C PRO A 735 -2.91 25.79 2.92
N GLY A 736 -3.62 26.40 1.98
CA GLY A 736 -3.12 27.49 1.15
C GLY A 736 -2.32 27.07 -0.09
N GLU A 737 -1.92 25.79 -0.21
CA GLU A 737 -0.95 25.33 -1.21
C GLU A 737 -1.41 24.05 -1.92
N ALA A 738 -2.29 24.19 -2.89
CA ALA A 738 -2.79 23.01 -3.62
C ALA A 738 -1.71 22.25 -4.39
N GLU A 739 -0.74 22.96 -4.98
CA GLU A 739 0.37 22.33 -5.74
C GLU A 739 1.33 21.55 -4.83
N SER A 740 1.39 21.87 -3.54
CA SER A 740 2.16 21.14 -2.52
C SER A 740 1.34 20.04 -1.85
N SER A 741 0.13 19.75 -2.34
CA SER A 741 -0.79 18.77 -1.76
C SER A 741 -0.86 17.48 -2.58
N ILE A 742 -0.60 16.33 -1.97
CA ILE A 742 -0.66 14.99 -2.60
C ILE A 742 -2.05 14.72 -3.20
N LEU A 743 -3.12 15.14 -2.52
CA LEU A 743 -4.49 14.99 -3.02
C LEU A 743 -4.66 15.62 -4.41
N HIS A 744 -4.17 16.87 -4.61
CA HIS A 744 -4.26 17.56 -5.89
C HIS A 744 -3.41 16.86 -6.97
N LEU A 745 -2.18 16.45 -6.64
CA LEU A 745 -1.29 15.71 -7.52
C LEU A 745 -1.97 14.42 -8.03
N ARG A 746 -2.46 13.59 -7.12
CA ARG A 746 -3.06 12.29 -7.46
C ARG A 746 -4.36 12.42 -8.26
N MET A 747 -5.16 13.45 -7.98
CA MET A 747 -6.36 13.77 -8.76
C MET A 747 -6.00 14.22 -10.19
N GLY A 748 -4.89 14.91 -10.38
CA GLY A 748 -4.41 15.42 -11.68
C GLY A 748 -3.64 14.40 -12.51
N SER A 749 -3.21 13.27 -11.95
CA SER A 749 -2.41 12.26 -12.64
C SER A 749 -3.25 11.22 -13.39
N LEU A 750 -2.67 10.67 -14.47
CA LEU A 750 -3.15 9.47 -15.18
C LEU A 750 -2.15 8.30 -15.09
N ASP A 751 -0.99 8.50 -14.46
CA ASP A 751 -0.02 7.44 -14.19
C ASP A 751 -0.65 6.42 -13.22
N PRO A 752 -0.72 5.12 -13.54
CA PRO A 752 -1.34 4.10 -12.69
C PRO A 752 -0.78 4.04 -11.27
N ALA A 753 0.51 4.34 -11.06
CA ALA A 753 1.15 4.37 -9.75
C ALA A 753 0.79 5.62 -8.91
N ILE A 754 0.26 6.68 -9.55
CA ILE A 754 0.03 7.97 -8.90
C ILE A 754 -1.45 8.32 -8.84
N LYS A 755 -2.22 8.03 -9.91
CA LYS A 755 -3.60 8.50 -10.07
C LYS A 755 -4.54 8.05 -8.95
N MET A 756 -5.50 8.91 -8.61
CA MET A 756 -6.68 8.57 -7.81
C MET A 756 -7.96 9.09 -8.50
N PRO A 757 -9.01 8.27 -8.57
CA PRO A 757 -9.10 6.84 -8.24
C PRO A 757 -8.14 5.96 -9.06
N GLU A 758 -7.71 4.84 -8.50
CA GLU A 758 -6.82 3.86 -9.17
C GLU A 758 -7.55 3.16 -10.32
N LEU A 759 -8.82 2.82 -10.10
CA LEU A 759 -9.69 2.13 -11.05
C LEU A 759 -10.63 3.12 -11.78
N SER A 760 -11.03 2.76 -12.99
CA SER A 760 -12.04 3.46 -13.80
C SER A 760 -11.76 4.96 -14.01
N LYS A 761 -10.48 5.35 -14.13
CA LYS A 761 -10.03 6.69 -14.44
C LYS A 761 -9.08 6.67 -15.62
N GLY A 762 -9.60 6.99 -16.80
CA GLY A 762 -8.84 7.21 -18.02
C GLY A 762 -8.67 8.70 -18.36
N LEU A 763 -9.47 9.59 -17.74
CA LEU A 763 -9.42 11.05 -17.93
C LEU A 763 -9.38 11.79 -16.58
N VAL A 764 -8.77 12.99 -16.60
CA VAL A 764 -8.80 13.90 -15.45
C VAL A 764 -10.08 14.72 -15.48
N HIS A 765 -10.82 14.78 -14.38
CA HIS A 765 -11.95 15.67 -14.20
C HIS A 765 -11.47 17.11 -13.97
N GLN A 766 -11.30 17.90 -15.03
CA GLN A 766 -10.69 19.23 -14.95
C GLN A 766 -11.44 20.18 -14.01
N GLN A 767 -12.79 20.16 -14.07
CA GLN A 767 -13.63 21.00 -13.22
C GLN A 767 -13.57 20.59 -11.74
N GLY A 768 -13.54 19.27 -11.46
CA GLY A 768 -13.36 18.74 -10.10
C GLY A 768 -11.98 19.07 -9.53
N LEU A 769 -10.93 18.94 -10.35
CA LEU A 769 -9.56 19.27 -9.97
C LEU A 769 -9.45 20.78 -9.65
N ALA A 770 -10.04 21.65 -10.48
CA ALA A 770 -10.07 23.09 -10.25
C ALA A 770 -10.83 23.47 -8.97
N LEU A 771 -11.95 22.80 -8.67
CA LEU A 771 -12.70 22.98 -7.43
C LEU A 771 -11.84 22.67 -6.20
N ILE A 772 -11.16 21.53 -6.19
CA ILE A 772 -10.31 21.11 -5.07
C ILE A 772 -9.09 22.03 -4.94
N LYS A 773 -8.47 22.41 -6.05
CA LYS A 773 -7.39 23.41 -6.07
C LYS A 773 -7.81 24.72 -5.42
N GLN A 774 -8.96 25.27 -5.82
CA GLN A 774 -9.49 26.50 -5.28
C GLN A 774 -9.79 26.37 -3.77
N TRP A 775 -10.38 25.26 -3.36
CA TRP A 775 -10.69 25.01 -1.96
C TRP A 775 -9.45 24.94 -1.07
N ILE A 776 -8.43 24.18 -1.49
CA ILE A 776 -7.17 24.07 -0.74
C ILE A 776 -6.48 25.45 -0.65
N ASN A 777 -6.39 26.19 -1.77
CA ASN A 777 -5.74 27.52 -1.80
C ASN A 777 -6.45 28.58 -0.92
N GLN A 778 -7.73 28.39 -0.60
CA GLN A 778 -8.49 29.26 0.30
C GLN A 778 -8.56 28.73 1.74
N MET A 779 -7.97 27.56 2.01
CA MET A 779 -7.98 26.97 3.35
C MET A 779 -7.02 27.74 4.27
N PRO A 780 -7.48 28.21 5.44
CA PRO A 780 -6.61 28.90 6.39
C PRO A 780 -5.72 27.92 7.15
N GLY A 781 -4.56 28.39 7.63
CA GLY A 781 -3.62 27.63 8.44
C GLY A 781 -2.33 27.28 7.70
N THR A 782 -1.38 26.68 8.41
CA THR A 782 -0.13 26.13 7.90
C THR A 782 0.16 24.82 8.60
N CYS A 783 0.93 23.91 7.98
CA CYS A 783 1.28 22.64 8.60
C CYS A 783 2.30 22.74 9.75
N GLU A 784 2.99 23.85 9.87
CA GLU A 784 3.93 24.10 10.99
C GLU A 784 3.22 24.48 12.32
N GLN A 785 1.93 24.77 12.28
CA GLN A 785 1.14 25.24 13.44
C GLN A 785 0.17 24.19 14.00
N LEU A 786 0.09 23.04 13.38
CA LEU A 786 -0.75 21.92 13.80
C LEU A 786 0.09 20.80 14.43
#